data_f844a6d2273f41ad47520636530f4603
#
_entry.id   f844a6d2273f41ad47520636530f4603
#
_cell.length_a   1.000
_cell.length_b   1.000
_cell.length_c   1.000
_cell.angle_alpha   90.00
_cell.angle_beta   90.00
_cell.angle_gamma   90.00
#
_symmetry.space_group_name_H-M   'P 1'
#
loop_
_entity.id
_entity.type
_entity.pdbx_description
1 polymer ?
#
loop_
_entity_poly.entity_id
_entity_poly.type
_entity_poly.pdbx_seq_one_letter_code
_entity_poly.pdbx_strand_id
1 'polypeptide(L)'
;MMRKFYLLMMLLAVSTIATAQDKMTLDAQLLTNQQQALEGQGRRSANADENRLTLVVKVADEVAVETYNAIRDAGGRIEGVLGQQAVINIPVSSVQRLATLKGIERIDVTHTGKPLTDVSVKATKVSDILNKPAGAATSLTGKGVMVCIIDGGFNFTHAAFTDANGNSRIKCVYMMEAKTGKAGHKQLTYTDPKAGEVTAPGYYYDTPEGIQALGAEDGLFDTHGTHTAGIAVGTKSDLGFTGMAPEADIMMIPIDSEYDALRFETYQGSVEKALMFAVNYAKQKKIDLVINMSIGTHEGPHNGTGTIPEMMGEVAKTTIPVMSSSNEGSLTPHIYKKFTAADNTLKTVFPLVEGHTEYGNNFSTQANTNGYSRQPAVAGQTVKVKMAILHQNTQKWGLEVDYKIGDPAVSKGANGDDSDSDPLAPYDNNLALLTRGKVYISVGTVDGKLHIKAVYGGTIYIPDEGGKPDPFSLTVEGYDGLEMDFWDNNRYGNAPGCTVADNDISASDWVSTPNVISVGAYCTNTLSRNYTGDDKDASSEFTLGDIAHFSSYGHFSNGVKAPMVCAPGVNIVSAINAKALKYDDPGTPKESMKWKGSPYTAYNGTSMSAPHVAGIIALWLQAKPGLTFEQIKDALKNACDNDDFTAKTPIRWGYGKINAQKGLNYILNLSPSGIEEVKGTVSPSQREKIYDLQGRQVTNPTRGIYIVGGRKVVIK
;
A
#
# COMPACT_ATOMS: atom_id res chain seq x y z
N MET A 1 -10.70 61.01 44.11
CA MET A 1 -10.67 59.63 44.59
C MET A 1 -11.42 58.69 43.66
N MET A 2 -12.61 58.97 43.18
CA MET A 2 -13.41 58.14 42.30
C MET A 2 -12.69 57.75 40.95
N ARG A 3 -12.00 58.68 40.27
CA ARG A 3 -11.28 58.38 39.01
C ARG A 3 -10.14 57.40 39.18
N LYS A 4 -9.43 57.39 40.32
CA LYS A 4 -8.39 56.37 40.60
C LYS A 4 -8.98 55.00 40.93
N PHE A 5 -10.17 54.96 41.51
CA PHE A 5 -10.89 53.73 41.81
C PHE A 5 -11.43 53.08 40.53
N TYR A 6 -11.95 53.86 39.58
CA TYR A 6 -12.37 53.36 38.27
C TYR A 6 -11.19 52.85 37.42
N LEU A 7 -10.04 53.56 37.49
CA LEU A 7 -8.85 53.13 36.78
C LEU A 7 -8.26 51.83 37.36
N LEU A 8 -8.32 51.67 38.70
CA LEU A 8 -7.89 50.44 39.39
C LEU A 8 -8.84 49.28 39.10
N MET A 9 -10.15 49.54 39.05
CA MET A 9 -11.16 48.53 38.66
C MET A 9 -11.03 48.15 37.19
N MET A 10 -10.73 49.09 36.27
CA MET A 10 -10.43 48.76 34.87
C MET A 10 -9.12 47.98 34.72
N LEU A 11 -8.06 48.32 35.46
CA LEU A 11 -6.81 47.57 35.45
C LEU A 11 -6.96 46.16 36.04
N LEU A 12 -7.75 45.99 37.09
CA LEU A 12 -8.09 44.66 37.63
C LEU A 12 -8.96 43.86 36.67
N ALA A 13 -9.93 44.48 35.99
CA ALA A 13 -10.74 43.79 34.98
C ALA A 13 -9.93 43.38 33.76
N VAL A 14 -8.98 44.21 33.29
CA VAL A 14 -8.09 43.88 32.18
C VAL A 14 -7.10 42.77 32.58
N SER A 15 -6.58 42.77 33.82
CA SER A 15 -5.69 41.70 34.29
C SER A 15 -6.40 40.35 34.48
N THR A 16 -7.65 40.35 34.91
CA THR A 16 -8.45 39.11 35.03
C THR A 16 -8.87 38.54 33.70
N ILE A 17 -9.10 39.38 32.68
CA ILE A 17 -9.38 38.90 31.31
C ILE A 17 -8.14 38.32 30.67
N ALA A 18 -6.96 38.90 30.84
CA ALA A 18 -5.70 38.36 30.31
C ALA A 18 -5.36 37.00 30.94
N THR A 19 -5.51 36.85 32.27
CA THR A 19 -5.28 35.54 32.94
C THR A 19 -6.34 34.48 32.62
N ALA A 20 -7.55 34.90 32.21
CA ALA A 20 -8.61 33.99 31.79
C ALA A 20 -8.36 33.45 30.37
N GLN A 21 -7.83 34.26 29.47
CA GLN A 21 -7.46 33.82 28.10
C GLN A 21 -6.30 32.85 28.11
N ASP A 22 -5.34 32.97 29.02
CA ASP A 22 -4.20 32.06 29.14
C ASP A 22 -4.60 30.62 29.51
N LYS A 23 -5.80 30.43 30.07
CA LYS A 23 -6.32 29.07 30.38
C LYS A 23 -7.05 28.39 29.22
N MET A 24 -7.38 29.12 28.17
CA MET A 24 -8.08 28.60 27.01
C MET A 24 -7.08 28.26 25.92
N THR A 25 -7.18 27.05 25.36
CA THR A 25 -6.44 26.74 24.16
C THR A 25 -6.84 27.67 23.00
N LEU A 26 -5.97 27.83 22.01
CA LEU A 26 -6.24 28.67 20.84
C LEU A 26 -7.55 28.28 20.14
N ASP A 27 -7.79 26.96 20.02
CA ASP A 27 -9.01 26.44 19.43
C ASP A 27 -10.27 26.77 20.24
N ALA A 28 -10.19 26.70 21.58
CA ALA A 28 -11.28 27.08 22.43
C ALA A 28 -11.59 28.60 22.36
N GLN A 29 -10.56 29.44 22.23
CA GLN A 29 -10.71 30.87 21.99
C GLN A 29 -11.37 31.18 20.65
N LEU A 30 -10.88 30.54 19.55
CA LEU A 30 -11.43 30.72 18.22
C LEU A 30 -12.89 30.27 18.13
N LEU A 31 -13.20 29.08 18.66
CA LEU A 31 -14.59 28.59 18.69
C LEU A 31 -15.54 29.50 19.47
N THR A 32 -15.11 29.96 20.66
CA THR A 32 -15.90 30.87 21.48
C THR A 32 -16.16 32.20 20.76
N ASN A 33 -15.13 32.80 20.16
CA ASN A 33 -15.24 34.05 19.42
C ASN A 33 -16.14 33.93 18.17
N GLN A 34 -16.06 32.84 17.44
CA GLN A 34 -16.91 32.59 16.29
C GLN A 34 -18.39 32.47 16.69
N GLN A 35 -18.69 31.75 17.75
CA GLN A 35 -20.06 31.61 18.24
C GLN A 35 -20.61 32.92 18.78
N GLN A 36 -19.83 33.73 19.52
CA GLN A 36 -20.21 35.05 19.97
C GLN A 36 -20.47 36.02 18.82
N ALA A 37 -19.69 35.95 17.74
CA ALA A 37 -19.90 36.77 16.54
C ALA A 37 -21.20 36.41 15.80
N LEU A 38 -21.60 35.15 15.79
CA LEU A 38 -22.87 34.68 15.21
C LEU A 38 -24.07 35.16 16.06
N GLU A 39 -23.96 35.17 17.40
CA GLU A 39 -24.95 35.76 18.29
C GLU A 39 -25.15 37.27 18.02
N GLY A 40 -24.07 38.02 17.82
CA GLY A 40 -24.09 39.46 17.53
C GLY A 40 -24.73 39.82 16.19
N GLN A 41 -24.83 38.89 15.23
CA GLN A 41 -25.45 39.11 13.92
C GLN A 41 -26.96 38.83 13.87
N GLY A 42 -27.62 38.61 15.01
CA GLY A 42 -29.06 38.45 15.09
C GLY A 42 -29.63 37.13 14.59
N ARG A 43 -28.78 36.14 14.29
CA ARG A 43 -29.22 34.77 14.04
C ARG A 43 -29.46 34.03 15.36
N ARG A 44 -30.53 34.48 16.08
CA ARG A 44 -30.99 33.76 17.26
C ARG A 44 -31.77 32.52 16.81
N SER A 45 -31.23 31.32 17.14
CA SER A 45 -32.07 30.12 17.17
C SER A 45 -33.16 30.28 18.24
N ALA A 46 -34.37 29.84 17.91
CA ALA A 46 -35.52 29.96 18.83
C ALA A 46 -35.43 29.03 20.06
N ASN A 47 -34.43 28.19 20.14
CA ASN A 47 -34.20 27.22 21.23
C ASN A 47 -33.00 27.64 22.10
N ALA A 48 -33.21 27.83 23.39
CA ALA A 48 -32.19 28.20 24.40
C ALA A 48 -31.09 27.10 24.54
N ASP A 49 -31.31 25.88 24.03
CA ASP A 49 -30.34 24.79 24.02
C ASP A 49 -29.36 24.82 22.82
N GLU A 50 -29.59 25.66 21.81
CA GLU A 50 -28.76 25.71 20.59
C GLU A 50 -27.50 26.62 20.72
N ASN A 51 -27.44 27.47 21.75
CA ASN A 51 -26.30 28.36 22.00
C ASN A 51 -25.40 27.83 23.12
N ARG A 52 -24.98 26.58 23.01
CA ARG A 52 -24.11 25.93 24.01
C ARG A 52 -22.89 25.35 23.34
N LEU A 53 -21.77 25.30 24.07
CA LEU A 53 -20.54 24.64 23.65
C LEU A 53 -20.28 23.46 24.56
N THR A 54 -19.83 22.38 23.94
CA THR A 54 -19.25 21.26 24.66
C THR A 54 -17.72 21.41 24.68
N LEU A 55 -17.16 21.50 25.88
CA LEU A 55 -15.75 21.79 26.15
C LEU A 55 -15.16 20.73 27.06
N VAL A 56 -13.86 20.55 27.00
CA VAL A 56 -13.08 19.74 27.96
C VAL A 56 -12.42 20.72 28.91
N VAL A 57 -12.60 20.51 30.23
CA VAL A 57 -11.95 21.33 31.26
C VAL A 57 -11.05 20.46 32.12
N LYS A 58 -9.86 20.95 32.41
CA LYS A 58 -9.02 20.37 33.46
C LYS A 58 -9.27 21.08 34.76
N VAL A 59 -9.66 20.31 35.79
CA VAL A 59 -10.06 20.82 37.12
C VAL A 59 -9.04 20.39 38.16
N ALA A 60 -8.55 21.31 38.98
CA ALA A 60 -7.64 21.05 40.09
C ALA A 60 -8.32 20.22 41.19
N ASP A 61 -7.66 19.15 41.62
CA ASP A 61 -8.22 18.19 42.58
C ASP A 61 -8.59 18.81 43.93
N GLU A 62 -7.79 19.79 44.41
CA GLU A 62 -7.98 20.39 45.73
C GLU A 62 -9.27 21.22 45.85
N VAL A 63 -9.84 21.66 44.74
CA VAL A 63 -11.04 22.51 44.67
C VAL A 63 -12.08 21.98 43.70
N ALA A 64 -12.03 20.68 43.40
CA ALA A 64 -12.85 20.10 42.35
C ALA A 64 -14.35 20.18 42.65
N VAL A 65 -14.78 19.93 43.88
CA VAL A 65 -16.19 19.98 44.28
C VAL A 65 -16.77 21.39 44.10
N GLU A 66 -16.08 22.43 44.60
CA GLU A 66 -16.48 23.83 44.47
C GLU A 66 -16.50 24.27 43.01
N THR A 67 -15.51 23.80 42.22
CA THR A 67 -15.38 24.10 40.79
C THR A 67 -16.53 23.48 39.98
N TYR A 68 -16.90 22.24 40.23
CA TYR A 68 -18.03 21.64 39.58
C TYR A 68 -19.36 22.25 39.92
N ASN A 69 -19.53 22.70 41.18
CA ASN A 69 -20.70 23.47 41.57
C ASN A 69 -20.76 24.85 40.87
N ALA A 70 -19.63 25.56 40.80
CA ALA A 70 -19.55 26.81 40.06
C ALA A 70 -19.81 26.70 38.57
N ILE A 71 -19.42 25.55 37.95
CA ILE A 71 -19.76 25.20 36.54
C ILE A 71 -21.29 25.07 36.41
N ARG A 72 -21.95 24.34 37.34
CA ARG A 72 -23.41 24.19 37.32
C ARG A 72 -24.13 25.52 37.51
N ASP A 73 -23.64 26.36 38.42
CA ASP A 73 -24.18 27.71 38.67
C ASP A 73 -24.01 28.67 37.48
N ALA A 74 -23.00 28.40 36.63
CA ALA A 74 -22.82 29.07 35.34
C ALA A 74 -23.71 28.48 34.21
N GLY A 75 -24.62 27.58 34.53
CA GLY A 75 -25.49 26.91 33.57
C GLY A 75 -24.82 25.72 32.84
N GLY A 76 -23.65 25.28 33.29
CA GLY A 76 -22.95 24.14 32.71
C GLY A 76 -23.56 22.80 33.12
N ARG A 77 -23.58 21.84 32.19
CA ARG A 77 -23.91 20.45 32.45
C ARG A 77 -22.60 19.64 32.39
N ILE A 78 -22.36 18.78 33.38
CA ILE A 78 -21.18 17.89 33.40
C ILE A 78 -21.62 16.61 32.76
N GLU A 79 -21.03 16.27 31.59
CA GLU A 79 -21.39 15.13 30.77
C GLU A 79 -20.50 13.90 31.05
N GLY A 80 -19.29 14.13 31.59
CA GLY A 80 -18.38 13.07 32.00
C GLY A 80 -17.19 13.61 32.78
N VAL A 81 -16.61 12.76 33.64
CA VAL A 81 -15.39 13.07 34.41
C VAL A 81 -14.48 11.88 34.39
N LEU A 82 -13.17 12.11 34.06
CA LEU A 82 -12.13 11.10 34.12
C LEU A 82 -10.85 11.74 34.70
N GLY A 83 -10.47 11.37 35.91
CA GLY A 83 -9.38 12.03 36.63
C GLY A 83 -9.69 13.53 36.80
N GLN A 84 -8.75 14.39 36.44
CA GLN A 84 -8.89 15.83 36.45
C GLN A 84 -9.64 16.42 35.24
N GLN A 85 -9.96 15.61 34.23
CA GLN A 85 -10.63 16.04 32.99
C GLN A 85 -12.14 15.90 33.14
N ALA A 86 -12.88 16.92 32.72
CA ALA A 86 -14.33 16.84 32.61
C ALA A 86 -14.82 17.37 31.28
N VAL A 87 -15.77 16.64 30.68
CA VAL A 87 -16.54 17.13 29.53
C VAL A 87 -17.73 17.87 30.07
N ILE A 88 -17.87 19.13 29.67
CA ILE A 88 -18.97 20.00 30.09
C ILE A 88 -19.68 20.57 28.87
N ASN A 89 -20.99 20.75 28.98
CA ASN A 89 -21.81 21.49 28.02
C ASN A 89 -22.30 22.78 28.67
N ILE A 90 -21.91 23.95 28.16
CA ILE A 90 -22.07 25.22 28.79
C ILE A 90 -22.59 26.29 27.80
N PRO A 91 -23.44 27.26 28.23
CA PRO A 91 -23.83 28.39 27.39
C PRO A 91 -22.60 29.17 26.91
N VAL A 92 -22.58 29.59 25.64
CA VAL A 92 -21.47 30.38 25.04
C VAL A 92 -21.17 31.62 25.87
N SER A 93 -22.21 32.32 26.35
CA SER A 93 -22.10 33.53 27.20
C SER A 93 -21.40 33.26 28.53
N SER A 94 -21.34 32.02 29.00
CA SER A 94 -20.74 31.65 30.29
C SER A 94 -19.27 31.18 30.16
N VAL A 95 -18.75 30.97 28.94
CA VAL A 95 -17.40 30.42 28.74
C VAL A 95 -16.30 31.32 29.32
N GLN A 96 -16.40 32.64 29.15
CA GLN A 96 -15.43 33.57 29.73
C GLN A 96 -15.46 33.56 31.26
N ARG A 97 -16.65 33.41 31.87
CA ARG A 97 -16.79 33.25 33.32
C ARG A 97 -16.17 31.95 33.81
N LEU A 98 -16.33 30.87 33.04
CA LEU A 98 -15.68 29.58 33.31
C LEU A 98 -14.16 29.72 33.43
N ALA A 99 -13.52 30.43 32.51
CA ALA A 99 -12.07 30.65 32.50
C ALA A 99 -11.58 31.44 33.75
N THR A 100 -12.45 32.20 34.44
CA THR A 100 -12.09 32.91 35.65
C THR A 100 -12.19 32.07 36.93
N LEU A 101 -12.76 30.88 36.90
CA LEU A 101 -12.88 30.00 38.05
C LEU A 101 -11.50 29.52 38.52
N LYS A 102 -11.26 29.59 39.84
CA LYS A 102 -9.96 29.30 40.45
C LYS A 102 -9.51 27.87 40.21
N GLY A 103 -10.43 26.90 40.19
CA GLY A 103 -10.13 25.49 40.01
C GLY A 103 -10.05 25.05 38.53
N ILE A 104 -10.26 25.91 37.55
CA ILE A 104 -10.04 25.59 36.14
C ILE A 104 -8.58 25.86 35.80
N GLU A 105 -7.87 24.80 35.36
CA GLU A 105 -6.47 24.88 34.90
C GLU A 105 -6.38 25.03 33.38
N ARG A 106 -7.26 24.37 32.62
CA ARG A 106 -7.29 24.45 31.16
C ARG A 106 -8.70 24.25 30.63
N ILE A 107 -9.02 24.93 29.54
CA ILE A 107 -10.25 24.80 28.77
C ILE A 107 -9.84 24.47 27.34
N ASP A 108 -10.38 23.38 26.81
CA ASP A 108 -10.10 22.88 25.47
C ASP A 108 -11.41 22.55 24.74
N VAL A 109 -11.35 22.40 23.41
CA VAL A 109 -12.49 21.93 22.65
C VAL A 109 -12.57 20.40 22.78
N THR A 110 -13.75 19.82 22.54
CA THR A 110 -13.88 18.37 22.32
C THR A 110 -13.32 18.06 20.93
N HIS A 111 -12.30 17.24 20.88
CA HIS A 111 -11.75 16.77 19.61
C HIS A 111 -12.63 15.65 19.07
N THR A 112 -13.32 15.92 17.96
CA THR A 112 -13.95 14.85 17.17
C THR A 112 -12.85 14.22 16.36
N GLY A 113 -12.51 12.96 16.67
CA GLY A 113 -11.67 12.15 15.79
C GLY A 113 -12.38 12.00 14.44
N LYS A 114 -11.88 12.67 13.39
CA LYS A 114 -12.42 12.46 12.05
C LYS A 114 -12.04 11.06 11.57
N PRO A 115 -12.97 10.30 10.98
CA PRO A 115 -12.67 9.02 10.38
C PRO A 115 -11.61 9.21 9.28
N LEU A 116 -10.54 8.45 9.31
CA LEU A 116 -9.34 8.69 8.50
C LEU A 116 -9.44 8.14 7.07
N THR A 117 -10.24 7.09 6.81
CA THR A 117 -10.59 6.67 5.45
C THR A 117 -11.53 7.65 4.74
N ASP A 118 -12.28 8.46 5.48
CA ASP A 118 -13.06 9.57 4.91
C ASP A 118 -12.15 10.61 4.22
N VAL A 119 -10.91 10.80 4.70
CA VAL A 119 -9.93 11.70 4.07
C VAL A 119 -9.49 11.17 2.70
N SER A 120 -9.17 9.88 2.57
CA SER A 120 -8.72 9.29 1.30
C SER A 120 -9.85 9.20 0.26
N VAL A 121 -11.07 8.89 0.69
CA VAL A 121 -12.29 8.89 -0.15
C VAL A 121 -12.57 10.28 -0.72
N LYS A 122 -12.36 11.35 0.06
CA LYS A 122 -12.48 12.73 -0.40
C LYS A 122 -11.32 13.14 -1.30
N ALA A 123 -10.09 12.79 -0.94
CA ALA A 123 -8.90 13.14 -1.71
C ALA A 123 -8.95 12.54 -3.12
N THR A 124 -9.42 11.31 -3.26
CA THR A 124 -9.59 10.61 -4.55
C THR A 124 -10.86 10.98 -5.30
N LYS A 125 -11.73 11.85 -4.75
CA LYS A 125 -13.06 12.24 -5.29
C LYS A 125 -14.05 11.07 -5.43
N VAL A 126 -13.83 9.98 -4.73
CA VAL A 126 -14.80 8.88 -4.62
C VAL A 126 -16.04 9.33 -3.87
N SER A 127 -15.90 10.20 -2.86
CA SER A 127 -17.04 10.82 -2.16
C SER A 127 -18.06 11.47 -3.12
N ASP A 128 -17.57 12.07 -4.21
CA ASP A 128 -18.41 12.77 -5.19
C ASP A 128 -19.26 11.78 -6.00
N ILE A 129 -18.79 10.53 -6.12
CA ILE A 129 -19.49 9.43 -6.80
C ILE A 129 -20.47 8.73 -5.84
N LEU A 130 -20.02 8.38 -4.62
CA LEU A 130 -20.83 7.66 -3.64
C LEU A 130 -21.99 8.49 -3.09
N ASN A 131 -21.80 9.81 -2.93
CA ASN A 131 -22.79 10.74 -2.36
C ASN A 131 -23.60 11.48 -3.41
N LYS A 132 -23.79 10.91 -4.60
CA LYS A 132 -24.62 11.55 -5.63
C LYS A 132 -26.01 11.90 -5.10
N PRO A 133 -26.55 13.09 -5.40
CA PRO A 133 -27.90 13.48 -4.98
C PRO A 133 -28.97 12.48 -5.44
N ALA A 134 -30.00 12.30 -4.64
CA ALA A 134 -31.18 11.53 -5.02
C ALA A 134 -31.74 12.06 -6.36
N GLY A 135 -31.78 11.20 -7.41
CA GLY A 135 -32.20 11.57 -8.75
C GLY A 135 -31.15 11.38 -9.86
N ALA A 136 -29.86 11.18 -9.52
CA ALA A 136 -28.89 10.65 -10.48
C ALA A 136 -29.21 9.18 -10.77
N ALA A 137 -29.11 8.75 -12.04
CA ALA A 137 -29.64 7.48 -12.53
C ALA A 137 -29.17 6.22 -11.77
N THR A 138 -28.04 6.23 -11.05
CA THR A 138 -27.60 5.15 -10.13
C THR A 138 -26.46 5.63 -9.23
N SER A 139 -26.47 5.22 -7.95
CA SER A 139 -25.32 5.30 -7.07
C SER A 139 -24.29 4.27 -7.52
N LEU A 140 -23.07 4.69 -7.80
CA LEU A 140 -21.97 3.76 -8.14
C LEU A 140 -21.27 3.35 -6.85
N THR A 141 -21.34 2.07 -6.55
CA THR A 141 -20.81 1.46 -5.30
C THR A 141 -19.92 0.26 -5.57
N GLY A 142 -19.66 -0.05 -6.84
CA GLY A 142 -18.93 -1.24 -7.29
C GLY A 142 -19.82 -2.48 -7.47
N LYS A 143 -21.13 -2.38 -7.24
CA LYS A 143 -22.06 -3.51 -7.31
C LYS A 143 -22.02 -4.19 -8.68
N GLY A 144 -21.87 -5.53 -8.67
CA GLY A 144 -21.81 -6.34 -9.89
C GLY A 144 -20.41 -6.43 -10.53
N VAL A 145 -19.40 -5.80 -9.91
CA VAL A 145 -17.99 -5.96 -10.28
C VAL A 145 -17.29 -6.73 -9.18
N MET A 146 -16.37 -7.63 -9.53
CA MET A 146 -15.57 -8.37 -8.56
C MET A 146 -14.19 -7.74 -8.42
N VAL A 147 -13.76 -7.57 -7.17
CA VAL A 147 -12.38 -7.19 -6.82
C VAL A 147 -11.71 -8.38 -6.17
N CYS A 148 -10.66 -8.86 -6.81
CA CYS A 148 -9.78 -9.91 -6.28
C CYS A 148 -8.64 -9.27 -5.50
N ILE A 149 -8.42 -9.73 -4.28
CA ILE A 149 -7.26 -9.37 -3.47
C ILE A 149 -6.37 -10.61 -3.36
N ILE A 150 -5.17 -10.54 -3.93
CA ILE A 150 -4.11 -11.55 -3.79
C ILE A 150 -3.14 -11.02 -2.74
N ASP A 151 -3.17 -11.60 -1.53
CA ASP A 151 -2.49 -11.07 -0.35
C ASP A 151 -2.49 -12.12 0.77
N GLY A 152 -1.94 -11.82 1.95
CA GLY A 152 -1.95 -12.68 3.13
C GLY A 152 -2.67 -12.05 4.34
N GLY A 153 -3.16 -12.89 5.26
CA GLY A 153 -3.75 -12.43 6.52
C GLY A 153 -5.20 -11.97 6.42
N PHE A 154 -6.05 -12.77 5.79
CA PHE A 154 -7.48 -12.47 5.64
C PHE A 154 -8.30 -12.89 6.85
N ASN A 155 -9.22 -12.01 7.27
CA ASN A 155 -10.35 -12.34 8.14
C ASN A 155 -11.64 -12.36 7.30
N PHE A 156 -12.14 -13.56 6.99
CA PHE A 156 -13.34 -13.75 6.16
C PHE A 156 -14.63 -13.30 6.83
N THR A 157 -14.65 -13.18 8.16
CA THR A 157 -15.82 -12.81 8.96
C THR A 157 -15.82 -11.35 9.40
N HIS A 158 -14.86 -10.56 8.94
CA HIS A 158 -14.77 -9.15 9.31
C HIS A 158 -16.00 -8.37 8.81
N ALA A 159 -16.57 -7.50 9.68
CA ALA A 159 -17.80 -6.76 9.37
C ALA A 159 -17.70 -5.90 8.12
N ALA A 160 -16.48 -5.42 7.76
CA ALA A 160 -16.24 -4.66 6.53
C ALA A 160 -16.56 -5.43 5.23
N PHE A 161 -16.72 -6.74 5.29
CA PHE A 161 -16.99 -7.59 4.12
C PHE A 161 -18.43 -8.10 4.08
N THR A 162 -19.34 -7.47 4.81
CA THR A 162 -20.77 -7.80 4.80
C THR A 162 -21.58 -6.71 4.08
N ASP A 163 -22.76 -7.08 3.58
CA ASP A 163 -23.77 -6.14 3.10
C ASP A 163 -24.53 -5.47 4.26
N ALA A 164 -25.50 -4.61 3.94
CA ALA A 164 -26.33 -3.94 4.93
C ALA A 164 -27.17 -4.92 5.80
N ASN A 165 -27.44 -6.13 5.29
CA ASN A 165 -28.20 -7.17 5.98
C ASN A 165 -27.29 -8.10 6.80
N GLY A 166 -25.98 -7.90 6.78
CA GLY A 166 -24.99 -8.73 7.45
C GLY A 166 -24.55 -9.97 6.65
N ASN A 167 -24.99 -10.13 5.39
CA ASN A 167 -24.53 -11.23 4.54
C ASN A 167 -23.13 -10.95 3.97
N SER A 168 -22.32 -12.01 3.86
CA SER A 168 -20.99 -11.88 3.27
C SER A 168 -21.04 -11.45 1.79
N ARG A 169 -20.20 -10.46 1.45
CA ARG A 169 -19.91 -10.06 0.05
C ARG A 169 -18.74 -10.81 -0.54
N ILE A 170 -18.07 -11.68 0.23
CA ILE A 170 -17.05 -12.58 -0.29
C ILE A 170 -17.76 -13.63 -1.13
N LYS A 171 -17.45 -13.68 -2.42
CA LYS A 171 -18.06 -14.59 -3.40
C LYS A 171 -17.13 -15.71 -3.84
N CYS A 172 -15.83 -15.58 -3.56
CA CYS A 172 -14.86 -16.62 -3.84
C CYS A 172 -13.67 -16.52 -2.87
N VAL A 173 -13.26 -17.65 -2.33
CA VAL A 173 -11.98 -17.82 -1.63
C VAL A 173 -11.25 -18.98 -2.28
N TYR A 174 -9.99 -18.77 -2.69
CA TYR A 174 -9.17 -19.82 -3.27
C TYR A 174 -8.00 -20.18 -2.35
N MET A 175 -8.02 -21.40 -1.81
CA MET A 175 -7.02 -21.97 -0.91
C MET A 175 -6.13 -22.92 -1.70
N MET A 176 -5.10 -22.37 -2.37
CA MET A 176 -4.29 -23.09 -3.34
C MET A 176 -3.40 -24.18 -2.74
N GLU A 177 -2.99 -24.04 -1.48
CA GLU A 177 -2.11 -25.00 -0.80
C GLU A 177 -2.87 -26.03 0.04
N ALA A 178 -4.21 -25.97 0.06
CA ALA A 178 -5.03 -26.90 0.83
C ALA A 178 -4.91 -28.32 0.24
N LYS A 179 -4.39 -29.27 1.03
CA LYS A 179 -4.26 -30.68 0.66
C LYS A 179 -5.59 -31.43 0.72
N THR A 180 -6.52 -30.96 1.55
CA THR A 180 -7.86 -31.53 1.73
C THR A 180 -8.90 -30.44 1.68
N GLY A 181 -10.00 -30.68 0.94
CA GLY A 181 -11.13 -29.75 0.90
C GLY A 181 -12.00 -29.83 2.13
N LYS A 182 -12.48 -28.66 2.62
CA LYS A 182 -13.56 -28.58 3.62
C LYS A 182 -14.93 -28.70 2.95
N ALA A 183 -16.01 -28.69 3.71
CA ALA A 183 -17.37 -28.74 3.17
C ALA A 183 -17.61 -27.63 2.14
N GLY A 184 -18.25 -27.95 1.02
CA GLY A 184 -18.52 -27.00 -0.06
C GLY A 184 -17.34 -26.66 -0.96
N HIS A 185 -16.20 -27.34 -0.81
CA HIS A 185 -15.04 -27.16 -1.68
C HIS A 185 -15.32 -27.54 -3.14
N LYS A 186 -14.65 -26.85 -4.04
CA LYS A 186 -14.63 -27.11 -5.48
C LYS A 186 -13.20 -27.06 -6.02
N GLN A 187 -12.98 -27.65 -7.16
CA GLN A 187 -11.74 -27.47 -7.93
C GLN A 187 -12.06 -26.77 -9.24
N LEU A 188 -11.21 -25.85 -9.64
CA LEU A 188 -11.34 -25.16 -10.93
C LEU A 188 -10.69 -26.03 -12.02
N THR A 189 -11.51 -26.53 -12.93
CA THR A 189 -11.04 -27.19 -14.15
C THR A 189 -11.42 -26.37 -15.37
N TYR A 190 -10.48 -26.19 -16.28
CA TYR A 190 -10.66 -25.45 -17.53
C TYR A 190 -9.90 -26.11 -18.67
N THR A 191 -10.27 -25.80 -19.90
CA THR A 191 -9.58 -26.31 -21.09
C THR A 191 -8.66 -25.23 -21.63
N ASP A 192 -7.37 -25.51 -21.64
CA ASP A 192 -6.37 -24.71 -22.34
C ASP A 192 -6.25 -25.21 -23.79
N PRO A 193 -6.19 -24.34 -24.81
CA PRO A 193 -6.12 -24.77 -26.21
C PRO A 193 -4.89 -25.60 -26.55
N LYS A 194 -3.81 -25.48 -25.78
CA LYS A 194 -2.52 -26.19 -26.03
C LYS A 194 -2.29 -27.33 -25.05
N ALA A 195 -2.58 -27.13 -23.77
CA ALA A 195 -2.36 -28.10 -22.71
C ALA A 195 -3.52 -29.07 -22.50
N GLY A 196 -4.71 -28.81 -23.07
CA GLY A 196 -5.92 -29.60 -22.85
C GLY A 196 -6.59 -29.28 -21.54
N GLU A 197 -7.14 -30.27 -20.85
CA GLU A 197 -7.78 -30.10 -19.56
C GLU A 197 -6.76 -29.83 -18.46
N VAL A 198 -6.95 -28.76 -17.71
CA VAL A 198 -6.11 -28.31 -16.59
C VAL A 198 -6.97 -28.13 -15.35
N THR A 199 -6.56 -28.74 -14.24
CA THR A 199 -7.19 -28.54 -12.92
C THR A 199 -6.25 -27.75 -12.02
N ALA A 200 -6.71 -26.59 -11.52
CA ALA A 200 -5.96 -25.78 -10.57
C ALA A 200 -5.72 -26.56 -9.26
N PRO A 201 -4.53 -26.46 -8.65
CA PRO A 201 -4.24 -27.11 -7.37
C PRO A 201 -5.10 -26.53 -6.25
N GLY A 202 -5.23 -27.27 -5.14
CA GLY A 202 -6.01 -26.83 -3.99
C GLY A 202 -7.51 -26.76 -4.26
N TYR A 203 -8.20 -25.90 -3.52
CA TYR A 203 -9.67 -25.84 -3.54
C TYR A 203 -10.17 -24.40 -3.47
N TYR A 204 -11.32 -24.12 -4.12
CA TYR A 204 -12.01 -22.85 -3.96
C TYR A 204 -13.42 -23.04 -3.39
N TYR A 205 -13.95 -21.96 -2.84
CA TYR A 205 -15.24 -21.89 -2.15
C TYR A 205 -15.99 -20.67 -2.69
N ASP A 206 -17.14 -20.88 -3.34
CA ASP A 206 -17.93 -19.81 -3.96
C ASP A 206 -19.40 -19.86 -3.52
N THR A 207 -19.67 -20.47 -2.37
CA THR A 207 -20.97 -20.43 -1.70
C THR A 207 -20.82 -19.93 -0.26
N PRO A 208 -21.84 -19.27 0.32
CA PRO A 208 -21.78 -18.80 1.71
C PRO A 208 -21.42 -19.92 2.70
N GLU A 209 -22.00 -21.11 2.54
CA GLU A 209 -21.78 -22.26 3.40
C GLU A 209 -20.34 -22.79 3.27
N GLY A 210 -19.82 -22.82 2.03
CA GLY A 210 -18.45 -23.24 1.77
C GLY A 210 -17.43 -22.27 2.36
N ILE A 211 -17.65 -20.97 2.21
CA ILE A 211 -16.78 -19.93 2.81
C ILE A 211 -16.86 -19.98 4.33
N GLN A 212 -18.06 -20.18 4.90
CA GLN A 212 -18.24 -20.35 6.33
C GLN A 212 -17.50 -21.59 6.87
N ALA A 213 -17.43 -22.68 6.11
CA ALA A 213 -16.71 -23.88 6.47
C ALA A 213 -15.18 -23.69 6.58
N LEU A 214 -14.63 -22.64 5.93
CA LEU A 214 -13.20 -22.28 6.07
C LEU A 214 -12.87 -21.80 7.49
N GLY A 215 -13.84 -21.20 8.18
CA GLY A 215 -13.63 -20.53 9.46
C GLY A 215 -13.48 -19.02 9.31
N ALA A 216 -12.97 -18.37 10.36
CA ALA A 216 -12.91 -16.91 10.39
C ALA A 216 -11.71 -16.34 9.61
N GLU A 217 -10.67 -17.13 9.33
CA GLU A 217 -9.39 -16.66 8.80
C GLU A 217 -8.69 -17.68 7.90
N ASP A 218 -7.71 -17.23 7.16
CA ASP A 218 -6.92 -18.05 6.23
C ASP A 218 -5.82 -18.89 6.89
N GLY A 219 -5.57 -18.67 8.19
CA GLY A 219 -4.53 -19.38 8.94
C GLY A 219 -3.16 -18.68 8.92
N LEU A 220 -3.01 -17.58 8.18
CA LEU A 220 -1.79 -16.77 8.15
C LEU A 220 -1.78 -15.77 9.32
N PHE A 221 -0.61 -15.64 9.97
CA PHE A 221 -0.45 -14.73 11.10
C PHE A 221 -0.12 -13.30 10.64
N ASP A 222 -0.97 -12.74 9.76
CA ASP A 222 -0.84 -11.40 9.22
C ASP A 222 -2.21 -10.71 9.20
N THR A 223 -2.24 -9.44 8.93
CA THR A 223 -3.45 -8.62 8.80
C THR A 223 -3.47 -7.81 7.49
N HIS A 224 -2.41 -7.90 6.69
CA HIS A 224 -2.20 -7.05 5.53
C HIS A 224 -3.31 -7.22 4.47
N GLY A 225 -3.69 -8.44 4.11
CA GLY A 225 -4.76 -8.71 3.15
C GLY A 225 -6.15 -8.24 3.61
N THR A 226 -6.45 -8.32 4.91
CA THR A 226 -7.67 -7.74 5.48
C THR A 226 -7.69 -6.23 5.33
N HIS A 227 -6.54 -5.58 5.55
CA HIS A 227 -6.40 -4.14 5.46
C HIS A 227 -6.57 -3.64 4.02
N THR A 228 -5.89 -4.24 3.07
CA THR A 228 -5.95 -3.89 1.64
C THR A 228 -7.34 -4.14 1.06
N ALA A 229 -8.00 -5.26 1.42
CA ALA A 229 -9.39 -5.54 1.06
C ALA A 229 -10.35 -4.47 1.61
N GLY A 230 -10.17 -4.05 2.85
CA GLY A 230 -10.99 -3.01 3.48
C GLY A 230 -10.90 -1.67 2.75
N ILE A 231 -9.72 -1.29 2.25
CA ILE A 231 -9.53 -0.06 1.45
C ILE A 231 -10.25 -0.17 0.10
N ALA A 232 -10.10 -1.28 -0.60
CA ALA A 232 -10.72 -1.44 -1.91
C ALA A 232 -12.24 -1.52 -1.83
N VAL A 233 -12.76 -2.37 -0.93
CA VAL A 233 -14.15 -2.83 -0.97
C VAL A 233 -14.87 -2.82 0.38
N GLY A 234 -14.30 -2.24 1.43
CA GLY A 234 -14.91 -2.23 2.76
C GLY A 234 -16.29 -1.58 2.77
N THR A 235 -17.27 -2.22 3.39
CA THR A 235 -18.60 -1.66 3.63
C THR A 235 -18.50 -0.43 4.53
N LYS A 236 -19.32 0.59 4.29
CA LYS A 236 -19.37 1.79 5.13
C LYS A 236 -19.71 1.41 6.58
N SER A 237 -18.85 1.79 7.51
CA SER A 237 -19.03 1.58 8.94
C SER A 237 -19.64 2.81 9.61
N ASP A 238 -20.22 2.62 10.81
CA ASP A 238 -20.71 3.71 11.65
C ASP A 238 -19.53 4.55 12.22
N LEU A 239 -18.31 4.02 12.19
CA LEU A 239 -17.09 4.76 12.49
C LEU A 239 -16.67 5.72 11.37
N GLY A 240 -17.38 5.69 10.23
CA GLY A 240 -17.14 6.52 9.05
C GLY A 240 -16.11 5.94 8.06
N PHE A 241 -15.55 4.77 8.33
CA PHE A 241 -14.66 4.08 7.38
C PHE A 241 -15.47 3.47 6.24
N THR A 242 -14.96 3.59 5.02
CA THR A 242 -15.54 2.95 3.84
C THR A 242 -14.45 2.65 2.83
N GLY A 243 -14.57 1.54 2.12
CA GLY A 243 -13.76 1.25 0.94
C GLY A 243 -14.21 2.11 -0.26
N MET A 244 -13.41 2.07 -1.32
CA MET A 244 -13.69 2.81 -2.55
C MET A 244 -14.92 2.26 -3.28
N ALA A 245 -15.13 0.93 -3.26
CA ALA A 245 -16.24 0.22 -3.90
C ALA A 245 -17.02 -0.63 -2.86
N PRO A 246 -17.82 -0.01 -1.97
CA PRO A 246 -18.35 -0.65 -0.77
C PRO A 246 -19.42 -1.72 -1.02
N GLU A 247 -19.89 -1.93 -2.25
CA GLU A 247 -20.84 -2.99 -2.62
C GLU A 247 -20.27 -3.94 -3.70
N ALA A 248 -18.98 -3.84 -4.03
CA ALA A 248 -18.34 -4.78 -4.95
C ALA A 248 -18.35 -6.21 -4.39
N ASP A 249 -18.42 -7.20 -5.27
CA ASP A 249 -18.19 -8.60 -4.92
C ASP A 249 -16.69 -8.82 -4.63
N ILE A 250 -16.36 -9.73 -3.73
CA ILE A 250 -15.01 -9.91 -3.22
C ILE A 250 -14.51 -11.32 -3.55
N MET A 251 -13.31 -11.40 -4.15
CA MET A 251 -12.52 -12.62 -4.22
C MET A 251 -11.28 -12.45 -3.34
N MET A 252 -10.98 -13.42 -2.49
CA MET A 252 -9.78 -13.44 -1.65
C MET A 252 -8.94 -14.66 -2.01
N ILE A 253 -7.67 -14.43 -2.29
CA ILE A 253 -6.70 -15.50 -2.56
C ILE A 253 -5.54 -15.34 -1.59
N PRO A 254 -5.54 -16.10 -0.48
CA PRO A 254 -4.45 -16.12 0.47
C PRO A 254 -3.17 -16.65 -0.18
N ILE A 255 -2.10 -15.88 -0.04
CA ILE A 255 -0.73 -16.32 -0.33
C ILE A 255 0.12 -16.02 0.89
N ASP A 256 1.13 -16.84 1.12
CA ASP A 256 2.16 -16.50 2.08
C ASP A 256 3.06 -15.45 1.45
N SER A 257 3.04 -14.25 2.01
CA SER A 257 3.84 -13.12 1.55
C SER A 257 5.19 -13.04 2.29
N GLU A 258 5.39 -13.85 3.33
CA GLU A 258 6.66 -13.87 4.05
C GLU A 258 7.71 -14.63 3.21
N TYR A 259 8.62 -13.86 2.63
CA TYR A 259 9.87 -14.39 2.10
C TYR A 259 10.78 -14.74 3.29
N ASP A 260 10.73 -15.97 3.73
CA ASP A 260 11.75 -16.49 4.64
C ASP A 260 13.01 -16.82 3.86
N ALA A 261 13.92 -15.86 3.78
CA ALA A 261 15.24 -16.06 3.18
C ALA A 261 16.03 -17.21 3.85
N LEU A 262 15.63 -17.61 5.05
CA LEU A 262 16.25 -18.71 5.81
C LEU A 262 15.64 -20.06 5.44
N ARG A 263 14.41 -20.07 4.99
CA ARG A 263 13.72 -21.28 4.54
C ARG A 263 13.69 -21.31 3.03
N PHE A 264 14.66 -21.62 2.28
CA PHE A 264 14.57 -21.79 0.81
C PHE A 264 13.37 -22.66 0.31
N GLU A 265 12.46 -23.00 1.19
CA GLU A 265 11.13 -23.50 0.91
C GLU A 265 10.26 -22.33 0.46
N THR A 266 10.53 -21.86 -0.75
CA THR A 266 9.67 -20.93 -1.42
C THR A 266 8.29 -21.59 -1.57
N TYR A 267 7.25 -20.86 -1.23
CA TYR A 267 5.91 -21.09 -1.78
C TYR A 267 5.95 -20.77 -3.29
N GLN A 268 6.80 -21.53 -4.00
CA GLN A 268 7.14 -21.30 -5.39
C GLN A 268 5.88 -21.33 -6.23
N GLY A 269 5.63 -20.26 -6.95
CA GLY A 269 4.53 -20.18 -7.89
C GLY A 269 3.18 -19.85 -7.22
N SER A 270 3.12 -19.36 -5.98
CA SER A 270 1.85 -19.02 -5.34
C SER A 270 1.15 -17.84 -6.02
N VAL A 271 1.89 -16.83 -6.45
CA VAL A 271 1.36 -15.67 -7.18
C VAL A 271 0.91 -16.06 -8.58
N GLU A 272 1.70 -16.87 -9.28
CA GLU A 272 1.37 -17.41 -10.60
C GLU A 272 0.11 -18.26 -10.56
N LYS A 273 -0.01 -19.18 -9.60
CA LYS A 273 -1.21 -20.00 -9.39
C LYS A 273 -2.44 -19.12 -9.09
N ALA A 274 -2.28 -18.09 -8.23
CA ALA A 274 -3.33 -17.15 -7.90
C ALA A 274 -3.84 -16.38 -9.13
N LEU A 275 -2.93 -15.86 -9.96
CA LEU A 275 -3.26 -15.17 -11.20
C LEU A 275 -3.95 -16.08 -12.22
N MET A 276 -3.42 -17.30 -12.43
CA MET A 276 -4.02 -18.29 -13.31
C MET A 276 -5.43 -18.66 -12.87
N PHE A 277 -5.63 -18.87 -11.57
CA PHE A 277 -6.95 -19.15 -11.00
C PHE A 277 -7.91 -17.99 -11.24
N ALA A 278 -7.54 -16.77 -10.82
CA ALA A 278 -8.39 -15.59 -10.89
C ALA A 278 -8.87 -15.30 -12.32
N VAL A 279 -7.93 -15.36 -13.30
CA VAL A 279 -8.24 -15.15 -14.72
C VAL A 279 -9.19 -16.23 -15.27
N ASN A 280 -8.93 -17.51 -14.98
CA ASN A 280 -9.76 -18.59 -15.51
C ASN A 280 -11.13 -18.66 -14.82
N TYR A 281 -11.19 -18.37 -13.52
CA TYR A 281 -12.47 -18.21 -12.80
C TYR A 281 -13.32 -17.08 -13.39
N ALA A 282 -12.73 -15.90 -13.62
CA ALA A 282 -13.42 -14.77 -14.21
C ALA A 282 -13.95 -15.09 -15.63
N LYS A 283 -13.14 -15.77 -16.45
CA LYS A 283 -13.55 -16.24 -17.79
C LYS A 283 -14.74 -17.19 -17.72
N GLN A 284 -14.70 -18.19 -16.85
CA GLN A 284 -15.81 -19.16 -16.67
C GLN A 284 -17.09 -18.49 -16.19
N LYS A 285 -16.95 -17.57 -15.23
CA LYS A 285 -18.12 -16.88 -14.64
C LYS A 285 -18.60 -15.69 -15.46
N LYS A 286 -17.81 -15.24 -16.46
CA LYS A 286 -18.08 -14.07 -17.31
C LYS A 286 -18.30 -12.80 -16.49
N ILE A 287 -17.38 -12.50 -15.60
CA ILE A 287 -17.42 -11.35 -14.69
C ILE A 287 -16.29 -10.37 -14.99
N ASP A 288 -16.57 -9.08 -14.81
CA ASP A 288 -15.53 -8.06 -14.79
C ASP A 288 -14.73 -8.20 -13.50
N LEU A 289 -13.41 -8.33 -13.61
CA LEU A 289 -12.50 -8.59 -12.50
C LEU A 289 -11.39 -7.54 -12.45
N VAL A 290 -11.26 -6.88 -11.31
CA VAL A 290 -10.09 -6.08 -10.94
C VAL A 290 -9.24 -6.91 -9.98
N ILE A 291 -7.93 -7.02 -10.24
CA ILE A 291 -7.01 -7.76 -9.38
C ILE A 291 -6.11 -6.75 -8.65
N ASN A 292 -6.16 -6.74 -7.33
CA ASN A 292 -5.23 -5.96 -6.50
C ASN A 292 -4.13 -6.87 -5.95
N MET A 293 -2.88 -6.47 -6.16
CA MET A 293 -1.70 -7.09 -5.60
C MET A 293 -0.88 -6.01 -4.87
N SER A 294 -0.95 -6.02 -3.54
CA SER A 294 -0.20 -5.08 -2.69
C SER A 294 1.13 -5.68 -2.23
N ILE A 295 1.80 -6.39 -3.14
CA ILE A 295 3.03 -7.14 -2.95
C ILE A 295 3.97 -6.90 -4.13
N GLY A 296 5.26 -7.16 -3.95
CA GLY A 296 6.27 -7.01 -4.98
C GLY A 296 7.62 -7.58 -4.54
N THR A 297 8.59 -7.61 -5.45
CA THR A 297 9.95 -8.08 -5.20
C THR A 297 10.96 -7.39 -6.12
N HIS A 298 12.22 -7.39 -5.71
CA HIS A 298 13.36 -7.05 -6.56
C HIS A 298 14.02 -8.28 -7.20
N GLU A 299 13.39 -9.44 -7.09
CA GLU A 299 13.82 -10.65 -7.82
C GLU A 299 13.33 -10.59 -9.27
N GLY A 300 14.20 -10.22 -10.17
CA GLY A 300 13.90 -10.11 -11.59
C GLY A 300 14.77 -9.07 -12.29
N PRO A 301 14.79 -9.07 -13.62
CA PRO A 301 15.70 -8.23 -14.41
C PRO A 301 15.22 -6.78 -14.58
N HIS A 302 14.11 -6.37 -14.00
CA HIS A 302 13.51 -5.04 -14.08
C HIS A 302 13.40 -4.47 -15.51
N ASN A 303 13.07 -5.34 -16.45
CA ASN A 303 12.99 -5.00 -17.89
C ASN A 303 11.76 -5.59 -18.59
N GLY A 304 10.82 -6.14 -17.82
CA GLY A 304 9.59 -6.74 -18.34
C GLY A 304 9.70 -8.18 -18.82
N THR A 305 10.87 -8.81 -18.72
CA THR A 305 11.09 -10.21 -19.15
C THR A 305 11.07 -11.21 -17.97
N GLY A 306 10.75 -10.77 -16.77
CA GLY A 306 10.50 -11.66 -15.63
C GLY A 306 9.17 -12.42 -15.79
N THR A 307 9.02 -13.54 -15.07
CA THR A 307 7.82 -14.40 -15.17
C THR A 307 6.52 -13.63 -14.91
N ILE A 308 6.42 -12.89 -13.80
CA ILE A 308 5.22 -12.14 -13.48
C ILE A 308 4.99 -10.98 -14.47
N PRO A 309 5.97 -10.12 -14.82
CA PRO A 309 5.82 -9.11 -15.86
C PRO A 309 5.29 -9.66 -17.20
N GLU A 310 5.77 -10.81 -17.66
CA GLU A 310 5.28 -11.44 -18.88
C GLU A 310 3.85 -11.96 -18.74
N MET A 311 3.52 -12.61 -17.61
CA MET A 311 2.15 -13.07 -17.32
C MET A 311 1.14 -11.93 -17.32
N MET A 312 1.52 -10.72 -16.89
CA MET A 312 0.61 -9.56 -16.88
C MET A 312 0.09 -9.22 -18.27
N GLY A 313 0.84 -9.53 -19.34
CA GLY A 313 0.36 -9.38 -20.71
C GLY A 313 -0.87 -10.25 -21.01
N GLU A 314 -0.96 -11.46 -20.44
CA GLU A 314 -2.13 -12.34 -20.58
C GLU A 314 -3.25 -11.98 -19.59
N VAL A 315 -2.88 -11.60 -18.35
CA VAL A 315 -3.82 -11.16 -17.30
C VAL A 315 -4.61 -9.92 -17.76
N ALA A 316 -3.93 -8.92 -18.31
CA ALA A 316 -4.53 -7.67 -18.76
C ALA A 316 -5.47 -7.82 -19.98
N LYS A 317 -5.46 -8.94 -20.70
CA LYS A 317 -6.40 -9.18 -21.82
C LYS A 317 -7.84 -9.33 -21.37
N THR A 318 -8.08 -9.77 -20.14
CA THR A 318 -9.45 -10.11 -19.66
C THR A 318 -9.74 -9.59 -18.26
N THR A 319 -8.77 -9.00 -17.57
CA THR A 319 -8.90 -8.45 -16.21
C THR A 319 -8.14 -7.13 -16.11
N ILE A 320 -8.28 -6.44 -15.00
CA ILE A 320 -7.55 -5.19 -14.74
C ILE A 320 -6.59 -5.40 -13.56
N PRO A 321 -5.31 -5.70 -13.80
CA PRO A 321 -4.32 -5.85 -12.74
C PRO A 321 -3.82 -4.49 -12.23
N VAL A 322 -3.82 -4.33 -10.89
CA VAL A 322 -3.36 -3.17 -10.14
C VAL A 322 -2.34 -3.64 -9.12
N MET A 323 -1.17 -3.01 -9.06
CA MET A 323 -0.09 -3.40 -8.16
C MET A 323 0.54 -2.19 -7.45
N SER A 324 1.01 -2.42 -6.23
CA SER A 324 1.85 -1.45 -5.53
C SER A 324 3.22 -1.32 -6.20
N SER A 325 3.79 -0.09 -6.23
CA SER A 325 5.11 0.16 -6.83
C SER A 325 6.28 -0.20 -5.92
N SER A 326 6.01 -0.62 -4.70
CA SER A 326 6.96 -0.94 -3.63
C SER A 326 7.32 0.24 -2.71
N ASN A 327 8.11 0.01 -1.62
CA ASN A 327 8.31 0.97 -0.53
C ASN A 327 9.78 1.36 -0.29
N GLU A 328 10.64 1.16 -1.25
CA GLU A 328 12.10 1.40 -1.18
C GLU A 328 12.53 2.75 -1.76
N GLY A 329 11.58 3.67 -2.05
CA GLY A 329 11.85 4.95 -2.70
C GLY A 329 12.81 5.90 -1.95
N SER A 330 13.05 5.69 -0.66
CA SER A 330 14.05 6.39 0.15
C SER A 330 15.24 5.50 0.55
N LEU A 331 15.23 4.24 0.12
CA LEU A 331 16.32 3.31 0.34
C LEU A 331 17.27 3.30 -0.88
N THR A 332 18.30 2.50 -0.81
CA THR A 332 19.29 2.33 -1.88
C THR A 332 19.29 0.87 -2.35
N PRO A 333 18.19 0.39 -3.00
CA PRO A 333 18.08 -1.01 -3.40
C PRO A 333 18.82 -1.33 -4.69
N HIS A 334 19.35 -0.35 -5.42
CA HIS A 334 19.89 -0.50 -6.76
C HIS A 334 21.35 -0.09 -6.84
N ILE A 335 22.13 -0.82 -7.65
CA ILE A 335 23.47 -0.46 -8.11
C ILE A 335 23.59 -0.71 -9.60
N TYR A 336 23.95 0.29 -10.37
CA TYR A 336 24.45 0.10 -11.73
C TYR A 336 25.97 0.03 -11.73
N LYS A 337 26.54 -0.93 -12.45
CA LYS A 337 27.99 -1.04 -12.66
C LYS A 337 28.34 -1.32 -14.11
N LYS A 338 29.18 -0.46 -14.68
CA LYS A 338 29.92 -0.71 -15.90
C LYS A 338 31.34 -1.14 -15.53
N PHE A 339 31.69 -2.38 -15.88
CA PHE A 339 33.02 -2.90 -15.64
C PHE A 339 33.95 -2.48 -16.79
N THR A 340 35.14 -2.05 -16.44
CA THR A 340 36.18 -1.66 -17.40
C THR A 340 37.50 -2.26 -17.01
N ALA A 341 38.49 -2.30 -17.92
CA ALA A 341 39.81 -2.82 -17.60
C ALA A 341 40.48 -2.10 -16.41
N ALA A 342 40.16 -0.81 -16.20
CA ALA A 342 40.69 0.00 -15.08
C ALA A 342 39.84 -0.09 -13.82
N ASP A 343 38.56 -0.44 -13.93
CA ASP A 343 37.59 -0.53 -12.84
C ASP A 343 36.70 -1.76 -13.05
N ASN A 344 37.26 -2.92 -12.78
CA ASN A 344 36.64 -4.22 -13.01
C ASN A 344 35.92 -4.79 -11.78
N THR A 345 35.77 -4.02 -10.69
CA THR A 345 35.24 -4.53 -9.42
C THR A 345 34.06 -3.69 -8.94
N LEU A 346 32.96 -4.37 -8.62
CA LEU A 346 31.90 -3.88 -7.76
C LEU A 346 32.14 -4.40 -6.35
N LYS A 347 32.03 -3.51 -5.37
CA LYS A 347 32.03 -3.89 -3.95
C LYS A 347 30.88 -3.17 -3.25
N THR A 348 30.08 -3.90 -2.49
CA THR A 348 29.01 -3.33 -1.67
C THR A 348 28.93 -4.03 -0.32
N VAL A 349 28.20 -3.44 0.62
CA VAL A 349 27.96 -3.96 1.95
C VAL A 349 26.48 -3.95 2.28
N PHE A 350 26.07 -4.80 3.23
CA PHE A 350 24.68 -4.88 3.70
C PHE A 350 24.60 -4.34 5.12
N PRO A 351 23.62 -3.47 5.43
CA PRO A 351 23.45 -2.93 6.78
C PRO A 351 23.20 -4.03 7.81
N LEU A 352 23.79 -3.89 8.98
CA LEU A 352 23.54 -4.75 10.14
C LEU A 352 22.44 -4.12 11.00
N VAL A 353 21.47 -4.93 11.39
CA VAL A 353 20.48 -4.59 12.41
C VAL A 353 20.98 -5.08 13.75
N GLU A 354 21.14 -4.15 14.68
CA GLU A 354 21.68 -4.36 16.02
C GLU A 354 20.55 -4.76 16.98
N GLY A 355 20.73 -5.82 17.74
CA GLY A 355 19.83 -6.28 18.79
C GLY A 355 20.61 -6.73 20.02
N HIS A 356 19.92 -6.99 21.12
CA HIS A 356 20.50 -7.50 22.35
C HIS A 356 19.67 -8.67 22.89
N THR A 357 20.33 -9.74 23.34
CA THR A 357 19.72 -10.90 23.99
C THR A 357 20.45 -11.25 25.29
N GLU A 358 19.94 -12.19 26.02
CA GLU A 358 20.63 -12.73 27.23
C GLU A 358 22.00 -13.35 26.93
N TYR A 359 22.31 -13.63 25.67
CA TYR A 359 23.58 -14.19 25.19
C TYR A 359 24.58 -13.12 24.69
N GLY A 360 24.25 -11.82 24.79
CA GLY A 360 25.04 -10.70 24.30
C GLY A 360 24.43 -9.94 23.13
N ASN A 361 25.25 -9.09 22.48
CA ASN A 361 24.82 -8.33 21.33
C ASN A 361 24.64 -9.25 20.12
N ASN A 362 23.53 -9.10 19.43
CA ASN A 362 23.29 -9.76 18.16
C ASN A 362 23.25 -8.74 17.01
N PHE A 363 23.71 -9.19 15.85
CA PHE A 363 23.69 -8.41 14.61
C PHE A 363 23.05 -9.27 13.52
N SER A 364 21.90 -8.87 13.05
CA SER A 364 21.23 -9.56 11.95
C SER A 364 21.35 -8.77 10.66
N THR A 365 21.43 -9.49 9.54
CA THR A 365 21.28 -8.90 8.22
C THR A 365 20.64 -9.91 7.30
N GLN A 366 19.94 -9.39 6.31
CA GLN A 366 19.43 -10.16 5.19
C GLN A 366 19.89 -9.48 3.91
N ALA A 367 20.38 -10.26 2.97
CA ALA A 367 20.72 -9.85 1.64
C ALA A 367 20.06 -10.82 0.65
N ASN A 368 19.36 -10.29 -0.34
CA ASN A 368 18.85 -11.05 -1.46
C ASN A 368 19.09 -10.23 -2.72
N THR A 369 20.36 -10.29 -3.15
CA THR A 369 20.86 -9.50 -4.27
C THR A 369 20.74 -10.30 -5.54
N ASN A 370 20.15 -9.67 -6.55
CA ASN A 370 20.02 -10.20 -7.90
C ASN A 370 20.70 -9.23 -8.88
N GLY A 371 21.68 -9.74 -9.62
CA GLY A 371 22.42 -8.99 -10.64
C GLY A 371 22.14 -9.52 -12.03
N TYR A 372 21.83 -8.63 -12.97
CA TYR A 372 21.52 -8.95 -14.36
C TYR A 372 22.34 -8.13 -15.33
N SER A 373 22.95 -8.77 -16.33
CA SER A 373 23.63 -8.02 -17.38
C SER A 373 22.61 -7.35 -18.31
N ARG A 374 22.90 -6.09 -18.68
CA ARG A 374 22.06 -5.34 -19.64
C ARG A 374 22.12 -5.93 -21.04
N GLN A 375 23.27 -6.48 -21.40
CA GLN A 375 23.58 -7.03 -22.72
C GLN A 375 23.87 -8.52 -22.62
N PRO A 376 23.79 -9.28 -23.72
CA PRO A 376 24.22 -10.65 -23.74
C PRO A 376 25.66 -10.81 -23.22
N ALA A 377 25.89 -11.80 -22.37
CA ALA A 377 27.18 -12.09 -21.80
C ALA A 377 28.16 -12.64 -22.86
N VAL A 378 29.42 -12.24 -22.78
CA VAL A 378 30.44 -12.66 -23.78
C VAL A 378 31.00 -14.01 -23.39
N ALA A 379 30.77 -15.03 -24.25
CA ALA A 379 31.24 -16.36 -24.01
C ALA A 379 32.77 -16.45 -23.81
N GLY A 380 33.21 -17.29 -22.88
CA GLY A 380 34.61 -17.46 -22.51
C GLY A 380 35.19 -16.47 -21.55
N GLN A 381 34.52 -15.37 -21.28
CA GLN A 381 34.90 -14.42 -20.19
C GLN A 381 34.59 -15.01 -18.81
N THR A 382 35.26 -14.51 -17.79
CA THR A 382 35.11 -15.00 -16.41
C THR A 382 34.56 -13.89 -15.53
N VAL A 383 33.64 -14.27 -14.63
CA VAL A 383 33.15 -13.41 -13.56
C VAL A 383 33.41 -14.10 -12.23
N LYS A 384 33.88 -13.35 -11.24
CA LYS A 384 34.10 -13.83 -9.90
C LYS A 384 33.13 -13.14 -8.94
N VAL A 385 32.42 -13.91 -8.13
CA VAL A 385 31.46 -13.43 -7.14
C VAL A 385 31.88 -13.91 -5.76
N LYS A 386 31.94 -13.00 -4.81
CA LYS A 386 32.37 -13.29 -3.45
C LYS A 386 31.48 -12.60 -2.43
N MET A 387 30.99 -13.35 -1.47
CA MET A 387 30.38 -12.83 -0.25
C MET A 387 31.31 -13.08 0.92
N ALA A 388 31.53 -12.07 1.76
CA ALA A 388 32.46 -12.18 2.88
C ALA A 388 31.96 -11.40 4.11
N ILE A 389 32.26 -11.97 5.29
CA ILE A 389 32.28 -11.27 6.56
C ILE A 389 33.76 -11.01 6.90
N LEU A 390 34.07 -9.79 7.32
CA LEU A 390 35.36 -9.45 7.86
C LEU A 390 35.21 -9.33 9.39
N HIS A 391 35.93 -10.13 10.13
CA HIS A 391 36.09 -9.90 11.57
C HIS A 391 37.26 -8.94 11.83
N GLN A 392 37.13 -8.09 12.85
CA GLN A 392 38.04 -6.94 13.15
C GLN A 392 39.54 -7.25 13.15
N ASN A 393 39.96 -8.48 13.22
CA ASN A 393 41.39 -8.75 13.42
C ASN A 393 42.01 -9.87 12.61
N THR A 394 41.44 -10.42 11.53
CA THR A 394 42.26 -11.29 10.66
C THR A 394 41.57 -12.46 9.96
N GLN A 395 40.34 -12.81 10.28
CA GLN A 395 39.73 -13.97 9.64
C GLN A 395 38.63 -13.56 8.65
N LYS A 396 38.82 -13.92 7.40
CA LYS A 396 37.85 -13.80 6.35
C LYS A 396 37.04 -15.11 6.28
N TRP A 397 35.76 -15.04 6.62
CA TRP A 397 34.85 -16.05 6.17
C TRP A 397 34.22 -15.57 4.86
N GLY A 398 34.13 -16.44 3.85
CA GLY A 398 33.57 -16.05 2.57
C GLY A 398 33.23 -17.25 1.69
N LEU A 399 32.23 -17.04 0.86
CA LEU A 399 31.87 -17.93 -0.23
C LEU A 399 32.30 -17.28 -1.54
N GLU A 400 32.98 -18.02 -2.40
CA GLU A 400 33.51 -17.52 -3.67
C GLU A 400 33.14 -18.46 -4.82
N VAL A 401 32.69 -17.87 -5.93
CA VAL A 401 32.35 -18.55 -7.17
C VAL A 401 33.07 -17.87 -8.33
N ASP A 402 33.89 -18.65 -9.04
CA ASP A 402 34.41 -18.29 -10.35
C ASP A 402 33.50 -18.93 -11.41
N TYR A 403 33.00 -18.12 -12.34
CA TYR A 403 32.10 -18.56 -13.40
C TYR A 403 32.64 -18.14 -14.76
N LYS A 404 32.90 -19.13 -15.65
CA LYS A 404 33.22 -18.87 -17.03
C LYS A 404 31.95 -18.88 -17.88
N ILE A 405 31.70 -17.80 -18.58
CA ILE A 405 30.48 -17.64 -19.40
C ILE A 405 30.47 -18.66 -20.53
N GLY A 406 29.35 -19.39 -20.58
CA GLY A 406 29.17 -20.54 -21.47
C GLY A 406 29.28 -21.90 -20.78
N ASP A 407 29.80 -21.94 -19.55
CA ASP A 407 29.76 -23.15 -18.74
C ASP A 407 28.36 -23.34 -18.10
N PRO A 408 28.02 -24.52 -17.59
CA PRO A 408 26.82 -24.72 -16.77
C PRO A 408 26.79 -23.79 -15.57
N ALA A 409 25.60 -23.36 -15.17
CA ALA A 409 25.44 -22.51 -13.98
C ALA A 409 26.10 -23.16 -12.74
N VAL A 410 26.75 -22.34 -11.94
CA VAL A 410 27.43 -22.76 -10.71
C VAL A 410 26.65 -22.23 -9.52
N SER A 411 26.37 -23.11 -8.58
CA SER A 411 25.75 -22.76 -7.29
C SER A 411 26.61 -23.28 -6.15
N LYS A 412 26.91 -22.43 -5.20
CA LYS A 412 27.55 -22.79 -3.93
C LYS A 412 26.74 -22.24 -2.79
N GLY A 413 26.58 -23.01 -1.75
CA GLY A 413 25.87 -22.59 -0.55
C GLY A 413 26.37 -23.29 0.69
N ALA A 414 26.14 -22.71 1.84
CA ALA A 414 26.32 -23.31 3.13
C ALA A 414 25.08 -22.99 3.98
N ASN A 415 24.56 -24.00 4.67
CA ASN A 415 23.48 -23.87 5.64
C ASN A 415 24.10 -23.93 7.04
N GLY A 416 23.82 -22.93 7.88
CA GLY A 416 24.00 -23.07 9.33
C GLY A 416 22.92 -24.02 9.86
N ASP A 417 23.28 -25.00 10.64
CA ASP A 417 22.34 -25.88 11.33
C ASP A 417 22.03 -25.27 12.72
N ASP A 418 20.79 -25.45 13.21
CA ASP A 418 20.40 -25.11 14.59
C ASP A 418 21.05 -26.02 15.64
N SER A 419 21.80 -27.02 15.23
CA SER A 419 22.56 -27.91 16.11
C SER A 419 23.98 -27.40 16.30
N ASP A 420 24.58 -27.68 17.46
CA ASP A 420 25.96 -27.30 17.88
C ASP A 420 27.08 -27.76 16.91
N SER A 421 26.75 -28.34 15.76
CA SER A 421 27.66 -28.80 14.71
C SER A 421 27.55 -27.93 13.45
N ASP A 422 27.70 -26.62 13.58
CA ASP A 422 27.67 -25.68 12.48
C ASP A 422 28.82 -25.91 11.48
N PRO A 423 28.55 -26.30 10.21
CA PRO A 423 29.60 -26.41 9.19
C PRO A 423 30.22 -25.06 8.78
N LEU A 424 29.65 -23.95 9.23
CA LEU A 424 30.21 -22.60 9.11
C LEU A 424 31.13 -22.23 10.28
N ALA A 425 31.25 -23.07 11.31
CA ALA A 425 32.11 -22.89 12.46
C ALA A 425 33.40 -23.71 12.40
N PRO A 426 34.30 -23.55 11.43
CA PRO A 426 35.63 -24.13 11.53
C PRO A 426 36.72 -23.16 11.94
N TYR A 427 36.40 -22.03 12.59
CA TYR A 427 37.46 -21.05 12.85
C TYR A 427 37.44 -20.53 14.27
N ASP A 428 38.38 -21.15 15.01
CA ASP A 428 38.98 -20.76 16.30
C ASP A 428 38.07 -20.69 17.52
N ASN A 429 38.40 -21.54 18.49
CA ASN A 429 37.77 -21.79 19.78
C ASN A 429 37.66 -20.58 20.73
N ASN A 430 37.97 -19.37 20.29
CA ASN A 430 37.93 -18.15 21.11
C ASN A 430 36.94 -17.09 20.62
N LEU A 431 36.19 -17.37 19.58
CA LEU A 431 35.13 -16.48 19.06
C LEU A 431 33.91 -17.34 18.66
N ALA A 432 33.00 -17.48 19.59
CA ALA A 432 31.71 -18.04 19.32
C ALA A 432 30.89 -17.09 18.41
N LEU A 433 31.30 -16.93 17.15
CA LEU A 433 30.46 -16.38 16.10
C LEU A 433 29.48 -17.50 15.71
N LEU A 434 28.42 -17.62 16.47
CA LEU A 434 27.30 -18.47 16.11
C LEU A 434 26.53 -17.75 15.00
N THR A 435 26.92 -18.00 13.74
CA THR A 435 26.11 -17.60 12.59
C THR A 435 25.01 -18.63 12.41
N ARG A 436 23.82 -18.34 12.92
CA ARG A 436 22.63 -19.06 12.50
C ARG A 436 22.17 -18.45 11.18
N GLY A 437 22.40 -19.14 10.06
CA GLY A 437 21.96 -18.59 8.79
C GLY A 437 22.35 -19.41 7.56
N LYS A 438 21.92 -18.93 6.41
CA LYS A 438 22.21 -19.53 5.10
C LYS A 438 22.94 -18.52 4.23
N VAL A 439 23.93 -18.98 3.50
CA VAL A 439 24.63 -18.20 2.47
C VAL A 439 24.60 -18.98 1.18
N TYR A 440 24.30 -18.29 0.10
CA TYR A 440 24.18 -18.91 -1.21
C TYR A 440 24.62 -17.94 -2.31
N ILE A 441 25.42 -18.42 -3.25
CA ILE A 441 25.76 -17.73 -4.49
C ILE A 441 25.41 -18.64 -5.66
N SER A 442 24.65 -18.14 -6.61
CA SER A 442 24.41 -18.77 -7.91
C SER A 442 24.82 -17.83 -9.02
N VAL A 443 25.53 -18.34 -10.01
CA VAL A 443 25.94 -17.58 -11.18
C VAL A 443 25.69 -18.44 -12.42
N GLY A 444 25.07 -17.83 -13.42
CA GLY A 444 24.76 -18.52 -14.67
C GLY A 444 24.31 -17.56 -15.76
N THR A 445 23.92 -18.09 -16.90
CA THR A 445 23.31 -17.32 -17.98
C THR A 445 21.87 -17.78 -18.19
N VAL A 446 20.96 -16.80 -18.33
CA VAL A 446 19.56 -17.01 -18.70
C VAL A 446 19.29 -16.15 -19.94
N ASP A 447 18.81 -16.77 -21.01
CA ASP A 447 18.59 -16.11 -22.31
C ASP A 447 19.82 -15.34 -22.83
N GLY A 448 21.00 -15.91 -22.61
CA GLY A 448 22.29 -15.34 -23.01
C GLY A 448 22.76 -14.18 -22.12
N LYS A 449 22.01 -13.77 -21.09
CA LYS A 449 22.40 -12.73 -20.12
C LYS A 449 22.96 -13.35 -18.86
N LEU A 450 23.98 -12.71 -18.30
CA LEU A 450 24.55 -13.10 -17.01
C LEU A 450 23.56 -12.77 -15.89
N HIS A 451 23.32 -13.75 -15.04
CA HIS A 451 22.55 -13.61 -13.82
C HIS A 451 23.41 -14.05 -12.61
N ILE A 452 23.44 -13.21 -11.59
CA ILE A 452 24.08 -13.45 -10.31
C ILE A 452 23.00 -13.37 -9.22
N LYS A 453 22.87 -14.41 -8.40
CA LYS A 453 22.04 -14.38 -7.19
C LYS A 453 22.92 -14.62 -5.97
N ALA A 454 22.88 -13.71 -5.02
CA ALA A 454 23.64 -13.78 -3.79
C ALA A 454 22.69 -13.54 -2.60
N VAL A 455 22.50 -14.58 -1.80
CA VAL A 455 21.57 -14.57 -0.66
C VAL A 455 22.33 -14.81 0.63
N TYR A 456 22.04 -14.01 1.62
CA TYR A 456 22.42 -14.23 2.98
C TYR A 456 21.25 -13.93 3.91
N GLY A 457 21.05 -14.78 4.89
CA GLY A 457 20.13 -14.52 5.99
C GLY A 457 20.69 -15.15 7.26
N GLY A 458 20.84 -14.36 8.31
CA GLY A 458 21.35 -14.89 9.57
C GLY A 458 21.63 -13.84 10.63
N THR A 459 21.96 -14.34 11.82
CA THR A 459 22.27 -13.52 12.99
C THR A 459 23.68 -13.86 13.48
N ILE A 460 24.49 -12.84 13.71
CA ILE A 460 25.82 -12.95 14.32
C ILE A 460 25.68 -12.58 15.79
N TYR A 461 26.09 -13.47 16.68
CA TYR A 461 26.15 -13.20 18.11
C TYR A 461 27.58 -12.84 18.49
N ILE A 462 27.75 -11.73 19.20
CA ILE A 462 29.06 -11.28 19.72
C ILE A 462 28.93 -11.12 21.22
N PRO A 463 29.88 -11.68 22.04
CA PRO A 463 29.93 -11.41 23.47
C PRO A 463 29.98 -9.91 23.76
N ASP A 464 29.46 -9.48 24.90
CA ASP A 464 29.35 -8.07 25.31
C ASP A 464 30.67 -7.28 25.27
N GLU A 465 31.80 -7.95 25.40
CA GLU A 465 33.14 -7.34 25.30
C GLU A 465 33.69 -7.29 23.87
N GLY A 466 32.94 -7.86 22.89
CA GLY A 466 33.30 -7.87 21.46
C GLY A 466 32.87 -6.59 20.76
N GLY A 467 33.72 -6.07 19.88
CA GLY A 467 33.35 -4.93 19.02
C GLY A 467 32.28 -5.29 17.96
N LYS A 468 31.68 -4.27 17.38
CA LYS A 468 30.71 -4.44 16.25
C LYS A 468 31.41 -5.18 15.10
N PRO A 469 30.77 -6.22 14.50
CA PRO A 469 31.32 -6.90 13.33
C PRO A 469 31.37 -5.99 12.12
N ASP A 470 32.26 -6.28 11.19
CA ASP A 470 32.23 -5.67 9.88
C ASP A 470 30.97 -6.11 9.14
N PRO A 471 30.33 -5.23 8.35
CA PRO A 471 29.14 -5.60 7.60
C PRO A 471 29.44 -6.67 6.55
N PHE A 472 28.44 -7.49 6.24
CA PHE A 472 28.51 -8.39 5.10
C PHE A 472 28.83 -7.62 3.83
N SER A 473 29.69 -8.18 3.00
CA SER A 473 30.06 -7.58 1.72
C SER A 473 29.81 -8.52 0.55
N LEU A 474 29.38 -7.95 -0.57
CA LEU A 474 29.37 -8.58 -1.87
C LEU A 474 30.44 -7.94 -2.75
N THR A 475 31.27 -8.76 -3.39
CA THR A 475 32.23 -8.29 -4.40
C THR A 475 31.98 -9.06 -5.69
N VAL A 476 31.91 -8.34 -6.81
CA VAL A 476 31.82 -8.91 -8.15
C VAL A 476 32.97 -8.37 -8.98
N GLU A 477 33.81 -9.26 -9.50
CA GLU A 477 34.82 -8.92 -10.49
C GLU A 477 34.32 -9.31 -11.88
N GLY A 478 34.18 -8.32 -12.76
CA GLY A 478 33.67 -8.49 -14.11
C GLY A 478 34.75 -8.29 -15.16
N TYR A 479 34.42 -8.51 -16.42
CA TYR A 479 35.28 -8.28 -17.58
C TYR A 479 35.01 -6.92 -18.22
N ASP A 480 35.97 -6.39 -18.97
CA ASP A 480 35.86 -5.10 -19.68
C ASP A 480 34.67 -5.10 -20.65
N GLY A 481 33.81 -4.08 -20.52
CA GLY A 481 32.59 -3.89 -21.29
C GLY A 481 31.34 -4.57 -20.73
N LEU A 482 31.43 -5.34 -19.62
CA LEU A 482 30.23 -5.85 -18.93
C LEU A 482 29.48 -4.69 -18.26
N GLU A 483 28.17 -4.64 -18.47
CA GLU A 483 27.28 -3.71 -17.77
C GLU A 483 26.19 -4.49 -17.02
N MET A 484 26.04 -4.23 -15.73
CA MET A 484 25.07 -4.93 -14.88
C MET A 484 24.32 -3.99 -13.98
N ASP A 485 23.06 -4.33 -13.73
CA ASP A 485 22.26 -3.78 -12.65
C ASP A 485 22.12 -4.84 -11.56
N PHE A 486 22.14 -4.37 -10.30
CA PHE A 486 21.98 -5.21 -9.12
C PHE A 486 20.87 -4.61 -8.26
N TRP A 487 19.96 -5.46 -7.78
CA TRP A 487 18.92 -5.09 -6.85
C TRP A 487 18.97 -5.97 -5.60
N ASP A 488 18.73 -5.37 -4.45
CA ASP A 488 18.52 -6.06 -3.20
C ASP A 488 17.10 -5.82 -2.67
N ASN A 489 16.46 -6.84 -2.12
CA ASN A 489 15.09 -6.71 -1.58
C ASN A 489 14.99 -5.78 -0.37
N ASN A 490 16.13 -5.36 0.21
CA ASN A 490 16.18 -4.39 1.29
C ASN A 490 16.91 -3.12 0.85
N ARG A 491 18.22 -3.07 1.07
CA ARG A 491 19.08 -1.96 0.70
C ARG A 491 20.56 -2.32 0.78
N TYR A 492 21.35 -1.66 -0.03
CA TYR A 492 22.80 -1.65 0.14
C TYR A 492 23.22 -0.61 1.18
N GLY A 493 24.34 -0.89 1.87
CA GLY A 493 24.96 0.05 2.77
C GLY A 493 26.01 0.92 2.06
N ASN A 494 26.27 2.09 2.61
CA ASN A 494 27.35 2.95 2.15
C ASN A 494 28.56 2.81 3.08
N ALA A 495 29.69 2.35 2.53
CA ALA A 495 30.96 2.29 3.24
C ALA A 495 32.10 2.82 2.35
N PRO A 496 33.19 3.35 2.92
CA PRO A 496 34.33 3.79 2.14
C PRO A 496 34.87 2.70 1.22
N GLY A 497 35.08 3.01 -0.05
CA GLY A 497 35.57 2.07 -1.07
C GLY A 497 34.51 1.13 -1.64
N CYS A 498 33.23 1.31 -1.29
CA CYS A 498 32.13 0.62 -1.95
C CYS A 498 31.60 1.37 -3.18
N THR A 499 31.04 0.63 -4.12
CA THR A 499 30.27 1.19 -5.21
C THR A 499 29.03 1.86 -4.65
N VAL A 500 28.76 3.09 -5.11
CA VAL A 500 27.61 3.86 -4.61
C VAL A 500 26.32 3.22 -5.09
N ALA A 501 25.44 2.92 -4.15
CA ALA A 501 24.08 2.48 -4.42
C ALA A 501 23.12 3.66 -4.53
N ASP A 502 22.07 3.52 -5.31
CA ASP A 502 21.07 4.55 -5.59
C ASP A 502 19.63 4.01 -5.40
N ASN A 503 18.66 4.86 -5.69
CA ASN A 503 17.24 4.55 -5.71
C ASN A 503 16.58 4.91 -7.05
N ASP A 504 17.35 5.07 -8.13
CA ASP A 504 16.85 5.47 -9.44
C ASP A 504 15.86 4.45 -10.02
N ILE A 505 16.03 3.17 -9.65
CA ILE A 505 15.10 2.09 -9.95
C ILE A 505 14.77 1.36 -8.63
N SER A 506 13.93 1.98 -7.81
CA SER A 506 13.44 1.40 -6.55
C SER A 506 12.10 0.70 -6.67
N ALA A 507 11.43 0.79 -7.83
CA ALA A 507 10.17 0.08 -8.06
C ALA A 507 10.41 -1.42 -8.30
N SER A 508 9.46 -2.24 -7.85
CA SER A 508 9.48 -3.71 -7.97
C SER A 508 9.66 -4.17 -9.42
N ASP A 509 10.33 -5.32 -9.63
CA ASP A 509 10.40 -5.97 -10.95
C ASP A 509 9.01 -6.21 -11.55
N TRP A 510 8.02 -6.59 -10.74
CA TRP A 510 6.69 -6.95 -11.21
C TRP A 510 5.94 -5.80 -11.88
N VAL A 511 6.32 -4.56 -11.63
CA VAL A 511 5.75 -3.38 -12.30
C VAL A 511 6.59 -2.87 -13.48
N SER A 512 7.61 -3.61 -13.89
CA SER A 512 8.46 -3.31 -15.06
C SER A 512 7.78 -3.58 -16.41
N THR A 513 6.47 -3.81 -16.42
CA THR A 513 5.65 -4.10 -17.62
C THR A 513 4.60 -3.02 -17.84
N PRO A 514 4.23 -2.70 -19.11
CA PRO A 514 3.14 -1.76 -19.39
C PRO A 514 1.74 -2.32 -19.14
N ASN A 515 1.64 -3.61 -18.77
CA ASN A 515 0.40 -4.39 -18.66
C ASN A 515 -0.13 -4.47 -17.21
N VAL A 516 0.34 -3.60 -16.33
CA VAL A 516 -0.13 -3.47 -14.95
C VAL A 516 -0.28 -2.00 -14.59
N ILE A 517 -1.26 -1.66 -13.77
CA ILE A 517 -1.39 -0.32 -13.21
C ILE A 517 -0.55 -0.27 -11.94
N SER A 518 0.65 0.31 -12.04
CA SER A 518 1.54 0.50 -10.90
C SER A 518 1.16 1.74 -10.11
N VAL A 519 1.08 1.62 -8.77
CA VAL A 519 0.54 2.67 -7.91
C VAL A 519 1.56 3.12 -6.87
N GLY A 520 1.86 4.42 -6.87
CA GLY A 520 2.66 5.11 -5.87
C GLY A 520 1.81 5.68 -4.72
N ALA A 521 2.46 6.09 -3.65
CA ALA A 521 1.84 6.57 -2.43
C ALA A 521 2.06 8.06 -2.20
N TYR A 522 0.99 8.82 -1.87
CA TYR A 522 1.12 10.19 -1.41
C TYR A 522 0.38 10.43 -0.08
N CYS A 523 0.74 11.49 0.63
CA CYS A 523 0.20 11.81 1.94
C CYS A 523 -1.09 12.62 1.81
N THR A 524 -2.19 12.11 2.40
CA THR A 524 -3.45 12.85 2.54
C THR A 524 -3.79 13.16 3.99
N ASN A 525 -3.06 12.57 4.93
CA ASN A 525 -3.28 12.72 6.35
C ASN A 525 -1.99 12.42 7.14
N THR A 526 -1.60 13.33 8.02
CA THR A 526 -0.45 13.15 8.92
C THR A 526 -0.84 12.65 10.31
N LEU A 527 -2.13 12.71 10.67
CA LEU A 527 -2.64 12.23 11.94
C LEU A 527 -3.25 10.85 11.80
N SER A 528 -2.89 9.93 12.65
CA SER A 528 -3.48 8.59 12.69
C SER A 528 -3.81 8.18 14.12
N ARG A 529 -4.75 7.24 14.23
CA ARG A 529 -5.04 6.53 15.47
C ARG A 529 -4.88 5.04 15.21
N ASN A 530 -4.08 4.38 16.03
CA ASN A 530 -3.90 2.94 15.95
C ASN A 530 -5.05 2.19 16.67
N TYR A 531 -5.06 0.86 16.58
CA TYR A 531 -6.08 0.03 17.22
C TYR A 531 -6.06 0.10 18.76
N THR A 532 -4.92 0.49 19.37
CA THR A 532 -4.81 0.75 20.81
C THR A 532 -5.40 2.12 21.19
N GLY A 533 -5.80 2.92 20.21
CA GLY A 533 -6.41 4.24 20.39
C GLY A 533 -5.42 5.35 20.68
N ASP A 534 -4.13 5.12 20.41
CA ASP A 534 -3.09 6.14 20.55
C ASP A 534 -3.05 6.99 19.27
N ASP A 535 -3.02 8.30 19.46
CA ASP A 535 -2.86 9.24 18.36
C ASP A 535 -1.37 9.34 17.98
N LYS A 536 -1.10 9.29 16.68
CA LYS A 536 0.25 9.43 16.14
C LYS A 536 0.25 10.57 15.13
N ASP A 537 1.13 11.55 15.37
CA ASP A 537 1.40 12.63 14.43
C ASP A 537 2.67 12.34 13.65
N ALA A 538 2.54 12.21 12.34
CA ALA A 538 3.63 11.97 11.41
C ALA A 538 3.95 13.21 10.55
N SER A 539 3.55 14.42 10.99
CA SER A 539 3.80 15.66 10.25
C SER A 539 5.27 16.03 10.13
N SER A 540 6.13 15.49 11.00
CA SER A 540 7.59 15.62 10.90
C SER A 540 8.19 14.74 9.79
N GLU A 541 7.48 13.71 9.35
CA GLU A 541 7.95 12.70 8.39
C GLU A 541 7.28 12.90 7.00
N PHE A 542 6.01 13.32 6.98
CA PHE A 542 5.22 13.44 5.76
C PHE A 542 4.62 14.84 5.60
N THR A 543 4.63 15.33 4.36
CA THR A 543 3.98 16.58 3.98
C THR A 543 2.64 16.30 3.30
N LEU A 544 1.56 16.96 3.76
CA LEU A 544 0.24 16.83 3.15
C LEU A 544 0.26 17.21 1.66
N GLY A 545 -0.26 16.34 0.82
CA GLY A 545 -0.31 16.51 -0.62
C GLY A 545 0.97 16.05 -1.35
N ASP A 546 2.09 15.83 -0.66
CA ASP A 546 3.34 15.39 -1.28
C ASP A 546 3.45 13.87 -1.35
N ILE A 547 4.36 13.41 -2.23
CA ILE A 547 4.71 12.00 -2.38
C ILE A 547 5.30 11.46 -1.07
N ALA A 548 4.92 10.27 -0.66
CA ALA A 548 5.55 9.63 0.48
C ALA A 548 7.01 9.29 0.15
N HIS A 549 7.92 9.56 1.10
CA HIS A 549 9.35 9.37 0.86
C HIS A 549 9.67 7.91 0.46
N PHE A 550 8.96 6.95 1.05
CA PHE A 550 9.13 5.52 0.78
C PHE A 550 8.58 5.08 -0.58
N SER A 551 7.68 5.85 -1.22
CA SER A 551 7.04 5.45 -2.48
C SER A 551 8.08 5.19 -3.56
N SER A 552 8.21 3.94 -3.99
CA SER A 552 9.14 3.51 -5.02
C SER A 552 8.79 4.03 -6.39
N TYR A 553 9.82 4.21 -7.22
CA TYR A 553 9.71 4.71 -8.59
C TYR A 553 10.84 4.15 -9.45
N GLY A 554 10.73 4.30 -10.76
CA GLY A 554 11.80 3.90 -11.66
C GLY A 554 11.47 4.15 -13.13
N HIS A 555 12.55 4.25 -13.91
CA HIS A 555 12.49 4.27 -15.35
C HIS A 555 13.27 3.06 -15.86
N PHE A 556 12.53 2.00 -16.14
CA PHE A 556 13.09 0.72 -16.52
C PHE A 556 13.75 0.76 -17.90
N SER A 557 14.71 -0.15 -18.13
CA SER A 557 15.50 -0.20 -19.39
C SER A 557 14.65 -0.47 -20.65
N ASN A 558 13.44 -1.02 -20.49
CA ASN A 558 12.47 -1.22 -21.57
C ASN A 558 11.58 0.00 -21.85
N GLY A 559 11.83 1.13 -21.17
CA GLY A 559 11.07 2.37 -21.33
C GLY A 559 9.81 2.49 -20.48
N VAL A 560 9.43 1.46 -19.74
CA VAL A 560 8.32 1.52 -18.78
C VAL A 560 8.70 2.42 -17.60
N LYS A 561 7.73 3.16 -17.08
CA LYS A 561 7.88 4.03 -15.91
C LYS A 561 6.91 3.60 -14.81
N ALA A 562 7.39 3.54 -13.59
CA ALA A 562 6.58 3.32 -12.40
C ALA A 562 6.84 4.45 -11.38
N PRO A 563 5.81 4.85 -10.59
CA PRO A 563 4.41 4.40 -10.70
C PRO A 563 3.73 4.96 -11.95
N MET A 564 2.62 4.32 -12.38
CA MET A 564 1.75 4.84 -13.42
C MET A 564 0.86 5.97 -12.88
N VAL A 565 0.39 5.82 -11.64
CA VAL A 565 -0.50 6.76 -10.95
C VAL A 565 -0.22 6.72 -9.46
N CYS A 566 -0.56 7.79 -8.70
CA CYS A 566 -0.45 7.82 -7.25
C CYS A 566 -1.84 7.91 -6.58
N ALA A 567 -1.93 7.25 -5.42
CA ALA A 567 -3.11 7.27 -4.56
C ALA A 567 -2.70 7.48 -3.08
N PRO A 568 -3.64 7.79 -2.17
CA PRO A 568 -3.34 7.92 -0.75
C PRO A 568 -2.68 6.67 -0.18
N GLY A 569 -1.57 6.82 0.56
CA GLY A 569 -0.81 5.70 1.12
C GLY A 569 -0.17 5.97 2.48
N VAL A 570 -0.50 7.09 3.12
CA VAL A 570 0.02 7.46 4.45
C VAL A 570 -1.13 7.56 5.45
N ASN A 571 -0.98 6.90 6.59
CA ASN A 571 -1.97 6.85 7.67
C ASN A 571 -3.37 6.43 7.19
N ILE A 572 -3.44 5.39 6.39
CA ILE A 572 -4.70 4.86 5.86
C ILE A 572 -5.30 3.88 6.86
N VAL A 573 -6.46 4.24 7.40
CA VAL A 573 -7.19 3.38 8.34
C VAL A 573 -8.05 2.39 7.58
N SER A 574 -7.96 1.11 7.93
CA SER A 574 -8.78 0.04 7.37
C SER A 574 -8.95 -1.13 8.34
N ALA A 575 -9.72 -2.12 7.92
CA ALA A 575 -10.00 -3.36 8.63
C ALA A 575 -8.72 -4.17 8.90
N ILE A 576 -8.65 -4.89 10.02
CA ILE A 576 -7.51 -5.75 10.36
C ILE A 576 -7.96 -7.10 10.93
N ASN A 577 -7.11 -8.11 10.79
CA ASN A 577 -7.33 -9.41 11.41
C ASN A 577 -6.96 -9.36 12.91
N ALA A 578 -7.96 -9.47 13.79
CA ALA A 578 -7.74 -9.40 15.24
C ALA A 578 -6.84 -10.52 15.79
N LYS A 579 -6.74 -11.67 15.11
CA LYS A 579 -5.90 -12.77 15.56
C LYS A 579 -4.41 -12.47 15.36
N ALA A 580 -4.07 -11.89 14.23
CA ALA A 580 -2.69 -11.46 13.95
C ALA A 580 -2.18 -10.47 15.01
N LEU A 581 -3.00 -9.51 15.43
CA LEU A 581 -2.63 -8.54 16.47
C LEU A 581 -2.26 -9.19 17.82
N LYS A 582 -2.92 -10.30 18.18
CA LYS A 582 -2.61 -10.99 19.44
C LYS A 582 -1.29 -11.74 19.43
N TYR A 583 -0.80 -12.04 18.24
CA TYR A 583 0.46 -12.76 18.06
C TYR A 583 1.66 -11.81 18.05
N ASP A 584 1.58 -10.74 17.26
CA ASP A 584 2.70 -9.81 17.02
C ASP A 584 2.69 -8.59 17.94
N ASP A 585 1.52 -8.22 18.46
CA ASP A 585 1.34 -7.06 19.33
C ASP A 585 0.28 -7.37 20.41
N PRO A 586 0.67 -7.48 21.69
CA PRO A 586 -0.21 -7.89 22.80
C PRO A 586 -1.32 -6.86 23.12
N GLY A 587 -1.40 -5.74 22.38
CA GLY A 587 -2.42 -4.74 22.57
C GLY A 587 -3.83 -5.27 22.27
N THR A 588 -4.82 -4.91 23.11
CA THR A 588 -6.22 -5.20 22.83
C THR A 588 -6.85 -4.03 22.09
N PRO A 589 -7.49 -4.26 20.90
CA PRO A 589 -8.16 -3.18 20.18
C PRO A 589 -9.19 -2.45 21.05
N LYS A 590 -9.11 -1.12 21.14
CA LYS A 590 -10.09 -0.31 21.86
C LYS A 590 -11.44 -0.30 21.17
N GLU A 591 -12.53 -0.21 21.93
CA GLU A 591 -13.89 -0.19 21.38
C GLU A 591 -14.11 0.93 20.37
N SER A 592 -13.48 2.10 20.55
CA SER A 592 -13.55 3.22 19.61
C SER A 592 -12.96 2.93 18.22
N MET A 593 -12.16 1.86 18.09
CA MET A 593 -11.56 1.39 16.84
C MET A 593 -12.19 0.07 16.37
N LYS A 594 -13.34 -0.31 16.92
CA LYS A 594 -14.09 -1.49 16.53
C LYS A 594 -15.44 -1.12 15.93
N TRP A 595 -15.80 -1.81 14.88
CA TRP A 595 -17.15 -1.76 14.33
C TRP A 595 -17.74 -3.15 14.29
N LYS A 596 -18.91 -3.34 14.93
CA LYS A 596 -19.53 -4.67 15.12
C LYS A 596 -18.53 -5.72 15.65
N GLY A 597 -17.67 -5.31 16.58
CA GLY A 597 -16.65 -6.15 17.19
C GLY A 597 -15.37 -6.34 16.36
N SER A 598 -15.33 -5.86 15.11
CA SER A 598 -14.19 -6.01 14.20
C SER A 598 -13.27 -4.78 14.27
N PRO A 599 -11.94 -4.97 14.38
CA PRO A 599 -10.99 -3.88 14.61
C PRO A 599 -10.53 -3.19 13.32
N TYR A 600 -10.00 -1.97 13.48
CA TYR A 600 -9.39 -1.13 12.44
C TYR A 600 -8.07 -0.55 12.93
N THR A 601 -7.13 -0.28 12.02
CA THR A 601 -5.87 0.42 12.30
C THR A 601 -5.37 1.21 11.10
N ALA A 602 -4.38 2.08 11.33
CA ALA A 602 -3.72 2.87 10.28
C ALA A 602 -2.42 2.23 9.84
N TYR A 603 -2.20 2.10 8.52
CA TYR A 603 -0.94 1.66 7.91
C TYR A 603 -0.42 2.66 6.89
N ASN A 604 0.90 2.58 6.63
CA ASN A 604 1.60 3.31 5.58
C ASN A 604 2.10 2.32 4.52
N GLY A 605 2.08 2.71 3.26
CA GLY A 605 2.64 1.91 2.17
C GLY A 605 1.96 2.17 0.83
N THR A 606 2.64 1.85 -0.25
CA THR A 606 2.04 1.73 -1.59
C THR A 606 1.04 0.57 -1.63
N SER A 607 1.17 -0.39 -0.71
CA SER A 607 0.17 -1.44 -0.43
C SER A 607 -1.20 -0.88 -0.07
N MET A 608 -1.25 0.31 0.56
CA MET A 608 -2.49 1.00 0.87
C MET A 608 -2.99 1.83 -0.31
N SER A 609 -2.08 2.25 -1.20
CA SER A 609 -2.43 3.05 -2.38
C SER A 609 -3.06 2.21 -3.51
N ALA A 610 -2.52 1.04 -3.79
CA ALA A 610 -3.02 0.16 -4.86
C ALA A 610 -4.52 -0.19 -4.72
N PRO A 611 -5.02 -0.59 -3.54
CA PRO A 611 -6.44 -0.92 -3.37
C PRO A 611 -7.38 0.29 -3.53
N HIS A 612 -6.92 1.54 -3.32
CA HIS A 612 -7.71 2.71 -3.69
C HIS A 612 -7.99 2.71 -5.20
N VAL A 613 -6.96 2.50 -6.00
CA VAL A 613 -7.08 2.48 -7.47
C VAL A 613 -7.93 1.30 -7.93
N ALA A 614 -7.76 0.12 -7.34
CA ALA A 614 -8.54 -1.07 -7.67
C ALA A 614 -10.04 -0.85 -7.41
N GLY A 615 -10.42 -0.30 -6.26
CA GLY A 615 -11.80 0.02 -5.93
C GLY A 615 -12.38 1.12 -6.83
N ILE A 616 -11.62 2.17 -7.17
CA ILE A 616 -12.05 3.21 -8.12
C ILE A 616 -12.35 2.61 -9.51
N ILE A 617 -11.49 1.72 -9.98
CA ILE A 617 -11.71 1.02 -11.25
C ILE A 617 -12.98 0.17 -11.21
N ALA A 618 -13.29 -0.46 -10.07
CA ALA A 618 -14.54 -1.19 -9.91
C ALA A 618 -15.78 -0.29 -10.03
N LEU A 619 -15.71 0.97 -9.53
CA LEU A 619 -16.78 1.96 -9.78
C LEU A 619 -16.91 2.30 -11.27
N TRP A 620 -15.80 2.43 -11.98
CA TRP A 620 -15.79 2.70 -13.41
C TRP A 620 -16.35 1.55 -14.23
N LEU A 621 -16.02 0.31 -13.88
CA LEU A 621 -16.57 -0.90 -14.52
C LEU A 621 -18.06 -1.06 -14.23
N GLN A 622 -18.56 -0.71 -13.04
CA GLN A 622 -19.99 -0.66 -12.77
C GLN A 622 -20.71 0.34 -13.68
N ALA A 623 -20.11 1.53 -13.90
CA ALA A 623 -20.69 2.55 -14.77
C ALA A 623 -20.67 2.15 -16.24
N LYS A 624 -19.65 1.44 -16.67
CA LYS A 624 -19.43 0.97 -18.04
C LYS A 624 -18.77 -0.41 -18.04
N PRO A 625 -19.57 -1.48 -18.01
CA PRO A 625 -19.06 -2.85 -18.06
C PRO A 625 -18.24 -3.15 -19.32
N GLY A 626 -17.27 -4.05 -19.20
CA GLY A 626 -16.46 -4.51 -20.32
C GLY A 626 -15.41 -3.49 -20.81
N LEU A 627 -15.02 -2.51 -19.98
CA LEU A 627 -13.86 -1.67 -20.28
C LEU A 627 -12.61 -2.52 -20.34
N THR A 628 -11.81 -2.29 -21.37
CA THR A 628 -10.51 -2.97 -21.52
C THR A 628 -9.44 -2.31 -20.63
N PHE A 629 -8.35 -3.05 -20.37
CA PHE A 629 -7.19 -2.53 -19.66
C PHE A 629 -6.66 -1.22 -20.28
N GLU A 630 -6.55 -1.15 -21.60
CA GLU A 630 -6.08 0.05 -22.30
C GLU A 630 -7.03 1.24 -22.14
N GLN A 631 -8.35 1.02 -22.12
CA GLN A 631 -9.32 2.08 -21.87
C GLN A 631 -9.24 2.62 -20.43
N ILE A 632 -9.00 1.75 -19.46
CA ILE A 632 -8.74 2.15 -18.07
C ILE A 632 -7.44 2.94 -17.98
N LYS A 633 -6.37 2.49 -18.65
CA LYS A 633 -5.08 3.18 -18.67
C LYS A 633 -5.19 4.59 -19.32
N ASP A 634 -5.96 4.70 -20.40
CA ASP A 634 -6.27 6.00 -21.02
C ASP A 634 -7.08 6.89 -20.07
N ALA A 635 -8.02 6.34 -19.33
CA ALA A 635 -8.76 7.09 -18.31
C ALA A 635 -7.84 7.62 -17.22
N LEU A 636 -6.93 6.81 -16.70
CA LEU A 636 -5.92 7.24 -15.72
C LEU A 636 -5.04 8.36 -16.26
N LYS A 637 -4.56 8.23 -17.50
CA LYS A 637 -3.72 9.24 -18.14
C LYS A 637 -4.41 10.61 -18.27
N ASN A 638 -5.72 10.63 -18.48
CA ASN A 638 -6.49 11.85 -18.75
C ASN A 638 -7.23 12.38 -17.51
N ALA A 639 -7.23 11.65 -16.40
CA ALA A 639 -8.11 11.92 -15.26
C ALA A 639 -7.38 12.24 -13.95
N CYS A 640 -6.05 12.23 -13.93
CA CYS A 640 -5.30 12.56 -12.73
C CYS A 640 -5.29 14.06 -12.42
N ASP A 641 -5.18 14.40 -11.14
CA ASP A 641 -4.91 15.75 -10.69
C ASP A 641 -3.39 15.97 -10.61
N ASN A 642 -2.96 17.13 -11.07
CA ASN A 642 -1.57 17.58 -11.01
C ASN A 642 -1.50 18.93 -10.31
N ASP A 643 -0.45 19.14 -9.52
CA ASP A 643 -0.19 20.34 -8.73
C ASP A 643 1.32 20.61 -8.63
N ASP A 644 1.71 21.58 -7.80
CA ASP A 644 3.11 21.95 -7.59
C ASP A 644 3.98 20.79 -7.10
N PHE A 645 3.42 19.84 -6.32
CA PHE A 645 4.14 18.66 -5.86
C PHE A 645 4.43 17.71 -7.02
N THR A 646 3.43 17.44 -7.85
CA THR A 646 3.59 16.55 -9.03
C THR A 646 4.57 17.13 -10.05
N ALA A 647 4.63 18.46 -10.16
CA ALA A 647 5.54 19.16 -11.08
C ALA A 647 7.01 19.12 -10.64
N LYS A 648 7.30 19.03 -9.32
CA LYS A 648 8.67 19.02 -8.80
C LYS A 648 9.42 17.73 -9.12
N THR A 649 8.77 16.58 -9.01
CA THR A 649 9.38 15.27 -9.22
C THR A 649 8.51 14.37 -10.09
N PRO A 650 8.29 14.68 -11.38
CA PRO A 650 7.32 13.99 -12.23
C PRO A 650 7.53 12.47 -12.31
N ILE A 651 8.79 12.01 -12.24
CA ILE A 651 9.11 10.58 -12.27
C ILE A 651 8.46 9.79 -11.14
N ARG A 652 8.25 10.41 -9.97
CA ARG A 652 7.68 9.75 -8.79
C ARG A 652 6.14 9.70 -8.81
N TRP A 653 5.49 10.43 -9.72
CA TRP A 653 4.05 10.62 -9.75
C TRP A 653 3.32 9.90 -10.89
N GLY A 654 4.05 9.53 -11.95
CA GLY A 654 3.43 9.00 -13.17
C GLY A 654 2.47 10.00 -13.79
N TYR A 655 1.20 9.63 -13.96
CA TYR A 655 0.17 10.55 -14.46
C TYR A 655 -0.33 11.57 -13.42
N GLY A 656 -0.02 11.38 -12.15
CA GLY A 656 -0.42 12.27 -11.04
C GLY A 656 -1.28 11.59 -9.99
N LYS A 657 -2.06 12.36 -9.25
CA LYS A 657 -2.98 11.92 -8.19
C LYS A 657 -4.28 11.42 -8.80
N ILE A 658 -4.70 10.21 -8.49
CA ILE A 658 -5.94 9.65 -9.05
C ILE A 658 -7.16 10.49 -8.68
N ASN A 659 -8.05 10.72 -9.66
CA ASN A 659 -9.32 11.41 -9.48
C ASN A 659 -10.47 10.57 -10.07
N ALA A 660 -11.22 9.94 -9.18
CA ALA A 660 -12.29 9.01 -9.56
C ALA A 660 -13.37 9.66 -10.42
N GLN A 661 -13.76 10.91 -10.10
CA GLN A 661 -14.82 11.62 -10.83
C GLN A 661 -14.37 12.06 -12.23
N LYS A 662 -13.11 12.53 -12.40
CA LYS A 662 -12.57 12.85 -13.72
C LYS A 662 -12.50 11.62 -14.61
N GLY A 663 -12.02 10.49 -14.05
CA GLY A 663 -11.95 9.23 -14.77
C GLY A 663 -13.33 8.72 -15.17
N LEU A 664 -14.31 8.78 -14.28
CA LEU A 664 -15.70 8.44 -14.60
C LEU A 664 -16.24 9.29 -15.75
N ASN A 665 -16.05 10.60 -15.70
CA ASN A 665 -16.49 11.51 -16.76
C ASN A 665 -15.82 11.19 -18.09
N TYR A 666 -14.52 10.90 -18.09
CA TYR A 666 -13.77 10.49 -19.28
C TYR A 666 -14.36 9.19 -19.88
N ILE A 667 -14.56 8.16 -19.05
CA ILE A 667 -15.05 6.85 -19.47
C ILE A 667 -16.47 6.92 -20.04
N LEU A 668 -17.36 7.70 -19.42
CA LEU A 668 -18.74 7.88 -19.91
C LEU A 668 -18.79 8.58 -21.27
N ASN A 669 -17.77 9.39 -21.60
CA ASN A 669 -17.62 10.05 -22.90
C ASN A 669 -16.92 9.17 -23.94
N LEU A 670 -16.34 8.03 -23.57
CA LEU A 670 -15.79 7.09 -24.55
C LEU A 670 -16.92 6.51 -25.39
N SER A 671 -16.77 6.53 -26.70
CA SER A 671 -17.68 5.80 -27.61
C SER A 671 -17.67 4.31 -27.27
N PRO A 672 -18.78 3.57 -27.47
CA PRO A 672 -18.81 2.12 -27.28
C PRO A 672 -17.66 1.47 -28.01
N SER A 673 -16.90 0.58 -27.33
CA SER A 673 -15.72 -0.05 -27.87
C SER A 673 -16.02 -0.79 -29.17
N GLY A 674 -15.32 -0.44 -30.24
CA GLY A 674 -15.33 -1.12 -31.53
C GLY A 674 -16.13 -0.46 -32.64
N ILE A 675 -16.74 0.72 -32.44
CA ILE A 675 -17.41 1.48 -33.49
C ILE A 675 -16.96 2.94 -33.43
N GLU A 676 -16.00 3.32 -34.27
CA GLU A 676 -15.72 4.73 -34.52
C GLU A 676 -16.84 5.32 -35.36
N GLU A 677 -17.56 6.32 -34.82
CA GLU A 677 -18.51 7.12 -35.62
C GLU A 677 -17.74 8.13 -36.48
N VAL A 678 -17.57 7.85 -37.74
CA VAL A 678 -17.04 8.85 -38.69
C VAL A 678 -18.12 9.88 -38.94
N LYS A 679 -18.07 11.00 -38.22
CA LYS A 679 -18.85 12.20 -38.54
C LYS A 679 -18.19 12.91 -39.72
N GLY A 680 -18.57 12.53 -40.93
CA GLY A 680 -18.13 13.18 -42.15
C GLY A 680 -18.41 12.31 -43.38
N THR A 681 -18.83 12.91 -44.48
CA THR A 681 -18.81 12.26 -45.79
C THR A 681 -17.35 11.90 -46.13
N VAL A 682 -17.06 10.61 -46.22
CA VAL A 682 -15.76 10.12 -46.69
C VAL A 682 -15.53 10.64 -48.10
N SER A 683 -14.62 11.58 -48.25
CA SER A 683 -14.24 12.08 -49.56
C SER A 683 -13.49 10.99 -50.33
N PRO A 684 -13.73 10.74 -51.61
CA PRO A 684 -13.18 9.61 -52.35
C PRO A 684 -11.66 9.61 -52.61
N SER A 685 -10.90 10.51 -51.99
CA SER A 685 -9.47 10.72 -52.33
C SER A 685 -8.44 9.87 -51.56
N GLN A 686 -8.86 8.99 -50.64
CA GLN A 686 -7.94 8.00 -50.04
C GLN A 686 -8.52 6.59 -50.28
N ARG A 687 -7.81 5.79 -51.04
CA ARG A 687 -8.14 4.43 -51.47
C ARG A 687 -8.05 3.41 -50.31
N GLU A 688 -8.76 3.59 -49.23
CA GLU A 688 -8.91 2.51 -48.23
C GLU A 688 -10.02 1.55 -48.72
N LYS A 689 -9.68 0.26 -48.84
CA LYS A 689 -10.62 -0.77 -49.20
C LYS A 689 -11.64 -0.97 -48.08
N ILE A 690 -12.93 -0.93 -48.43
CA ILE A 690 -14.03 -1.16 -47.51
C ILE A 690 -14.48 -2.61 -47.61
N TYR A 691 -14.67 -3.29 -46.48
CA TYR A 691 -15.10 -4.68 -46.40
C TYR A 691 -16.39 -4.78 -45.58
N ASP A 692 -17.26 -5.72 -45.92
CA ASP A 692 -18.39 -6.08 -45.05
C ASP A 692 -17.90 -6.95 -43.87
N LEU A 693 -18.80 -7.28 -42.94
CA LEU A 693 -18.47 -8.10 -41.77
C LEU A 693 -18.10 -9.55 -42.11
N GLN A 694 -18.35 -9.99 -43.35
CA GLN A 694 -17.94 -11.29 -43.89
C GLN A 694 -16.59 -11.23 -44.63
N GLY A 695 -15.91 -10.08 -44.62
CA GLY A 695 -14.59 -9.87 -45.25
C GLY A 695 -14.68 -9.65 -46.78
N ARG A 696 -15.84 -9.44 -47.39
CA ARG A 696 -15.99 -9.16 -48.82
C ARG A 696 -15.78 -7.68 -49.06
N GLN A 697 -15.01 -7.33 -50.09
CA GLN A 697 -14.79 -5.94 -50.48
C GLN A 697 -16.08 -5.30 -51.03
N VAL A 698 -16.45 -4.13 -50.53
CA VAL A 698 -17.62 -3.36 -50.92
C VAL A 698 -17.18 -2.08 -51.60
N THR A 699 -17.58 -1.89 -52.85
CA THR A 699 -17.21 -0.70 -53.64
C THR A 699 -18.16 0.47 -53.45
N ASN A 700 -19.43 0.20 -53.12
CA ASN A 700 -20.47 1.23 -52.85
C ASN A 700 -21.17 0.86 -51.54
N PRO A 701 -20.60 1.23 -50.37
CA PRO A 701 -21.22 0.90 -49.12
C PRO A 701 -22.53 1.71 -48.92
N THR A 702 -23.58 0.98 -48.55
CA THR A 702 -24.86 1.57 -48.11
C THR A 702 -24.85 1.71 -46.59
N ARG A 703 -25.92 2.24 -46.01
CA ARG A 703 -26.03 2.32 -44.54
C ARG A 703 -25.77 0.94 -43.89
N GLY A 704 -24.78 0.89 -43.02
CA GLY A 704 -24.39 -0.40 -42.38
C GLY A 704 -23.05 -0.33 -41.67
N ILE A 705 -22.59 -1.47 -41.13
CA ILE A 705 -21.29 -1.62 -40.45
C ILE A 705 -20.29 -2.26 -41.42
N TYR A 706 -19.12 -1.64 -41.56
CA TYR A 706 -18.06 -2.06 -42.47
C TYR A 706 -16.70 -2.09 -41.78
N ILE A 707 -15.71 -2.71 -42.41
CA ILE A 707 -14.32 -2.67 -42.00
C ILE A 707 -13.57 -1.79 -43.00
N VAL A 708 -12.94 -0.71 -42.50
CA VAL A 708 -12.15 0.25 -43.29
C VAL A 708 -10.81 0.43 -42.59
N GLY A 709 -9.69 0.16 -43.28
CA GLY A 709 -8.37 0.25 -42.67
C GLY A 709 -8.16 -0.67 -41.44
N GLY A 710 -8.85 -1.82 -41.40
CA GLY A 710 -8.81 -2.76 -40.27
C GLY A 710 -9.71 -2.37 -39.08
N ARG A 711 -10.50 -1.29 -39.18
CA ARG A 711 -11.39 -0.79 -38.11
C ARG A 711 -12.86 -0.95 -38.50
N LYS A 712 -13.74 -1.18 -37.50
CA LYS A 712 -15.20 -1.20 -37.73
C LYS A 712 -15.71 0.24 -37.83
N VAL A 713 -16.44 0.53 -38.93
CA VAL A 713 -16.97 1.85 -39.25
C VAL A 713 -18.46 1.74 -39.51
N VAL A 714 -19.28 2.65 -39.00
CA VAL A 714 -20.70 2.77 -39.33
C VAL A 714 -20.86 3.81 -40.43
N ILE A 715 -21.44 3.40 -41.59
CA ILE A 715 -21.89 4.31 -42.64
C ILE A 715 -23.35 4.55 -42.43
N LYS A 716 -23.76 5.81 -42.20
CA LYS A 716 -25.16 6.24 -41.98
C LYS A 716 -25.89 6.53 -43.29
#